data_f384058c50f17709c653eb76d72a3338
#
_entry.id   f384058c50f17709c653eb76d72a3338
#
_cell.length_a   1.000
_cell.length_b   1.000
_cell.length_c   1.000
_cell.angle_alpha   90.00
_cell.angle_beta   90.00
_cell.angle_gamma   90.00
#
_symmetry.space_group_name_H-M   'P 1'
#
loop_
_entity.id
_entity.type
_entity.pdbx_description
1 polymer ?
#
loop_
_entity_poly.entity_id
_entity_poly.type
_entity_poly.pdbx_seq_one_letter_code
_entity_poly.pdbx_strand_id
1 'polypeptide(L)'
;VTQAADEPALARAGLLVAGATVVVSLVSYAYGIVLAHGLPSAEYAVFASGQTLLLLAGTAASAAVPWALARAVKAHPAGTPQRRAAMAHALAVGVLGSVPAALVVAAVTAVYAPFPAVAAVAAAVVAIVLSGCAVGWLQGEQRFARLAALRVAEVVTRVGAGAAAIALGFGAAGALGAFVVGSVVLSVGGLVARAGGARAWADLSWRRGVVRDRAQWAETAGLSAVQALLGVVTAADIALAPVVAGTGPDTAAYQLAAALGRVPLFVAAALAVVAFPRLPNRAVTKEAVTKEMVSTYGWLALPATAVLVTAPPQVVSWLVPAHLAGATSLLPLTAVTGLGLGLMTLAATVLQAQGAYRKTVAALAVAAVLMAAGTAVGWHSWGIATGVCLAALVAAGVLITAARLPLPWASLVVALVAGVVLWQAARWAPAWMVATVLVGVVVLRGVRKPRQASAGPRLRVLHLGFEDPALPGSGGGAVRTHEMNRRLARNHDITVLTTRWPGCVDRVQDGVRYEHVGIGSGRTHLGRIAGYAVALPFVSRRHAADLVVEDFFAPVSSIGAPLWTGRPTLGVVQWLNAGEKSRQYRLPFFLVERAGVRTHRRLVAVSEGIARRLRAMNASAEVEVVANGVDAAAFEVTAPRGDDVVFVGRLEIAQKGLDLLLAAFAGQADRLPGDLVLAGTGPDERRLRAAAAEHGIERRVRFAGWVSGAAKYRLYAGARVVAVPSRFETFGMVALEAAACGSPVVAFDIDCLREVVPESAGVLVPAFDTAAYGRALADLATDQARVERLGSGGRHLARAYSWDRLAMDQDRVYRAAVRDWQER
;
A
#
# COMPACT_ATOMS: atom_id res chain seq x y z
N VAL A 1 -23.28 -12.38 -27.03
CA VAL A 1 -21.88 -11.98 -27.30
C VAL A 1 -21.51 -10.65 -26.61
N THR A 2 -22.49 -9.95 -25.98
CA THR A 2 -22.29 -8.63 -25.33
C THR A 2 -22.02 -8.67 -23.81
N GLN A 3 -21.91 -9.83 -23.17
CA GLN A 3 -21.71 -9.94 -21.72
C GLN A 3 -20.25 -10.01 -21.25
N ALA A 4 -19.29 -10.27 -22.12
CA ALA A 4 -17.89 -10.45 -21.72
C ALA A 4 -17.05 -9.15 -21.68
N ALA A 5 -17.52 -8.07 -22.26
CA ALA A 5 -16.77 -6.80 -22.32
C ALA A 5 -16.90 -5.90 -21.06
N ASP A 6 -17.90 -6.14 -20.20
CA ASP A 6 -18.19 -5.29 -19.03
C ASP A 6 -17.60 -5.74 -17.68
N GLU A 7 -17.06 -6.97 -17.58
CA GLU A 7 -16.51 -7.50 -16.32
C GLU A 7 -15.35 -6.66 -15.72
N PRO A 8 -14.37 -6.18 -16.50
CA PRO A 8 -13.27 -5.39 -15.91
C PRO A 8 -13.72 -3.99 -15.47
N ALA A 9 -14.71 -3.41 -16.10
CA ALA A 9 -15.27 -2.11 -15.73
C ALA A 9 -16.08 -2.20 -14.42
N LEU A 10 -16.85 -3.27 -14.26
CA LEU A 10 -17.65 -3.53 -13.05
C LEU A 10 -16.75 -3.84 -11.85
N ALA A 11 -15.64 -4.56 -12.05
CA ALA A 11 -14.66 -4.84 -11.02
C ALA A 11 -13.92 -3.56 -10.55
N ARG A 12 -13.56 -2.66 -11.46
CA ARG A 12 -12.98 -1.35 -11.14
C ARG A 12 -13.96 -0.46 -10.36
N ALA A 13 -15.21 -0.45 -10.77
CA ALA A 13 -16.27 0.30 -10.10
C ALA A 13 -16.53 -0.23 -8.67
N GLY A 14 -16.55 -1.55 -8.47
CA GLY A 14 -16.67 -2.16 -7.15
C GLY A 14 -15.48 -1.81 -6.24
N LEU A 15 -14.26 -1.79 -6.76
CA LEU A 15 -13.06 -1.39 -6.01
C LEU A 15 -13.09 0.10 -5.60
N LEU A 16 -13.61 0.98 -6.44
CA LEU A 16 -13.77 2.41 -6.12
C LEU A 16 -14.75 2.61 -4.96
N VAL A 17 -15.89 1.95 -4.99
CA VAL A 17 -16.89 2.05 -3.91
C VAL A 17 -16.37 1.41 -2.63
N ALA A 18 -15.70 0.26 -2.70
CA ALA A 18 -15.07 -0.37 -1.56
C ALA A 18 -13.97 0.53 -0.94
N GLY A 19 -13.13 1.12 -1.77
CA GLY A 19 -12.12 2.08 -1.33
C GLY A 19 -12.72 3.31 -0.65
N ALA A 20 -13.76 3.90 -1.25
CA ALA A 20 -14.50 5.02 -0.64
C ALA A 20 -15.12 4.62 0.70
N THR A 21 -15.70 3.42 0.80
CA THR A 21 -16.28 2.92 2.06
C THR A 21 -15.23 2.78 3.16
N VAL A 22 -14.03 2.28 2.83
CA VAL A 22 -12.91 2.21 3.78
C VAL A 22 -12.48 3.61 4.25
N VAL A 23 -12.35 4.56 3.32
CA VAL A 23 -12.01 5.96 3.66
C VAL A 23 -13.08 6.58 4.57
N VAL A 24 -14.36 6.43 4.23
CA VAL A 24 -15.49 6.93 5.04
C VAL A 24 -15.48 6.32 6.44
N SER A 25 -15.20 5.02 6.55
CA SER A 25 -15.14 4.34 7.85
C SER A 25 -13.96 4.83 8.69
N LEU A 26 -12.78 4.96 8.10
CA LEU A 26 -11.58 5.46 8.79
C LEU A 26 -11.75 6.91 9.28
N VAL A 27 -12.30 7.77 8.43
CA VAL A 27 -12.55 9.17 8.78
C VAL A 27 -13.61 9.27 9.89
N SER A 28 -14.69 8.48 9.80
CA SER A 28 -15.72 8.45 10.85
C SER A 28 -15.18 7.92 12.18
N TYR A 29 -14.29 6.94 12.13
CA TYR A 29 -13.63 6.38 13.31
C TYR A 29 -12.68 7.40 13.96
N ALA A 30 -11.82 8.04 13.15
CA ALA A 30 -10.92 9.08 13.62
C ALA A 30 -11.71 10.27 14.22
N TYR A 31 -12.83 10.64 13.61
CA TYR A 31 -13.71 11.67 14.12
C TYR A 31 -14.24 11.33 15.54
N GLY A 32 -14.68 10.09 15.77
CA GLY A 32 -15.10 9.65 17.11
C GLY A 32 -14.01 9.78 18.17
N ILE A 33 -12.74 9.48 17.82
CA ILE A 33 -11.59 9.64 18.72
C ILE A 33 -11.32 11.12 18.98
N VAL A 34 -11.34 11.96 17.95
CA VAL A 34 -11.14 13.42 18.10
C VAL A 34 -12.20 14.02 19.01
N LEU A 35 -13.47 13.57 18.87
CA LEU A 35 -14.56 14.03 19.73
C LEU A 35 -14.43 13.56 21.18
N ALA A 36 -13.82 12.39 21.41
CA ALA A 36 -13.52 11.94 22.77
C ALA A 36 -12.55 12.88 23.48
N HIS A 37 -11.64 13.56 22.75
CA HIS A 37 -10.74 14.55 23.30
C HIS A 37 -11.37 15.95 23.47
N GLY A 38 -12.36 16.27 22.63
CA GLY A 38 -12.95 17.61 22.57
C GLY A 38 -14.23 17.79 23.39
N LEU A 39 -14.89 16.69 23.81
CA LEU A 39 -16.16 16.74 24.55
C LEU A 39 -15.98 16.30 26.01
N PRO A 40 -16.70 16.90 26.97
CA PRO A 40 -16.84 16.36 28.33
C PRO A 40 -17.44 14.95 28.29
N SER A 41 -17.14 14.12 29.28
CA SER A 41 -17.58 12.70 29.33
C SER A 41 -19.08 12.53 29.11
N ALA A 42 -19.92 13.35 29.74
CA ALA A 42 -21.37 13.28 29.59
C ALA A 42 -21.83 13.57 28.15
N GLU A 43 -21.25 14.61 27.53
CA GLU A 43 -21.59 14.94 26.14
C GLU A 43 -21.04 13.90 25.16
N TYR A 44 -19.84 13.36 25.42
CA TYR A 44 -19.33 12.25 24.60
C TYR A 44 -20.22 11.01 24.67
N ALA A 45 -20.76 10.67 25.84
CA ALA A 45 -21.71 9.58 25.99
C ALA A 45 -22.99 9.79 25.18
N VAL A 46 -23.53 11.01 25.18
CA VAL A 46 -24.69 11.39 24.34
C VAL A 46 -24.34 11.27 22.86
N PHE A 47 -23.18 11.81 22.45
CA PHE A 47 -22.73 11.75 21.05
C PHE A 47 -22.54 10.29 20.59
N ALA A 48 -21.80 9.47 21.33
CA ALA A 48 -21.48 8.09 20.95
C ALA A 48 -22.75 7.23 20.82
N SER A 49 -23.69 7.40 21.74
CA SER A 49 -24.99 6.74 21.69
C SER A 49 -25.82 7.22 20.50
N GLY A 50 -25.97 8.52 20.32
CA GLY A 50 -26.69 9.13 19.19
C GLY A 50 -26.11 8.71 17.85
N GLN A 51 -24.79 8.79 17.66
CA GLN A 51 -24.09 8.32 16.46
C GLN A 51 -24.38 6.83 16.19
N THR A 52 -24.39 6.01 17.22
CA THR A 52 -24.65 4.58 17.08
C THR A 52 -26.09 4.31 16.68
N LEU A 53 -27.06 5.04 17.23
CA LEU A 53 -28.45 5.00 16.81
C LEU A 53 -28.64 5.44 15.36
N LEU A 54 -27.91 6.47 14.90
CA LEU A 54 -27.92 6.91 13.51
C LEU A 54 -27.34 5.84 12.57
N LEU A 55 -26.27 5.17 12.96
CA LEU A 55 -25.71 4.05 12.18
C LEU A 55 -26.70 2.88 12.08
N LEU A 56 -27.41 2.59 13.17
CA LEU A 56 -28.42 1.54 13.21
C LEU A 56 -29.60 1.88 12.28
N ALA A 57 -30.12 3.09 12.34
CA ALA A 57 -31.17 3.57 11.46
C ALA A 57 -30.71 3.55 9.99
N GLY A 58 -29.49 3.99 9.71
CA GLY A 58 -28.89 3.97 8.37
C GLY A 58 -28.71 2.57 7.81
N THR A 59 -28.29 1.59 8.62
CA THR A 59 -28.17 0.18 8.20
C THR A 59 -29.52 -0.45 7.87
N ALA A 60 -30.53 -0.25 8.71
CA ALA A 60 -31.89 -0.71 8.44
C ALA A 60 -32.46 -0.09 7.16
N ALA A 61 -32.26 1.21 6.97
CA ALA A 61 -32.71 1.94 5.80
C ALA A 61 -31.99 1.54 4.51
N SER A 62 -30.71 1.16 4.58
CA SER A 62 -29.89 0.83 3.41
C SER A 62 -30.37 -0.40 2.63
N ALA A 63 -31.02 -1.34 3.29
CA ALA A 63 -31.63 -2.50 2.65
C ALA A 63 -32.98 -2.17 2.04
N ALA A 64 -33.75 -1.28 2.69
CA ALA A 64 -35.12 -0.94 2.26
C ALA A 64 -35.14 -0.09 0.99
N VAL A 65 -34.42 1.03 1.00
CA VAL A 65 -34.54 2.05 -0.05
C VAL A 65 -33.50 1.88 -1.16
N PRO A 66 -32.16 1.87 -0.88
CA PRO A 66 -31.17 1.85 -1.95
C PRO A 66 -31.21 0.58 -2.80
N TRP A 67 -31.31 -0.61 -2.19
CA TRP A 67 -31.22 -1.86 -2.94
C TRP A 67 -32.45 -2.15 -3.81
N ALA A 68 -33.64 -1.90 -3.30
CA ALA A 68 -34.88 -2.06 -4.06
C ALA A 68 -34.93 -1.08 -5.24
N LEU A 69 -34.58 0.19 -5.00
CA LEU A 69 -34.51 1.21 -6.01
C LEU A 69 -33.42 0.94 -7.07
N ALA A 70 -32.22 0.55 -6.65
CA ALA A 70 -31.12 0.24 -7.57
C ALA A 70 -31.48 -0.92 -8.52
N ARG A 71 -32.14 -1.96 -8.02
CA ARG A 71 -32.63 -3.09 -8.81
C ARG A 71 -33.65 -2.63 -9.87
N ALA A 72 -34.62 -1.84 -9.45
CA ALA A 72 -35.68 -1.34 -10.33
C ALA A 72 -35.13 -0.36 -11.39
N VAL A 73 -34.23 0.54 -11.00
CA VAL A 73 -33.56 1.48 -11.92
C VAL A 73 -32.73 0.75 -12.96
N LYS A 74 -32.06 -0.34 -12.60
CA LYS A 74 -31.29 -1.17 -13.53
C LYS A 74 -32.20 -1.99 -14.47
N ALA A 75 -33.34 -2.47 -13.97
CA ALA A 75 -34.26 -3.33 -14.73
C ALA A 75 -35.10 -2.57 -15.76
N HIS A 76 -35.36 -1.28 -15.57
CA HIS A 76 -36.25 -0.51 -16.40
C HIS A 76 -35.61 0.73 -17.01
N PRO A 77 -35.79 0.99 -18.33
CA PRO A 77 -35.25 2.18 -18.98
C PRO A 77 -35.81 3.49 -18.37
N ALA A 78 -35.04 4.56 -18.55
CA ALA A 78 -35.45 5.88 -18.07
C ALA A 78 -36.81 6.32 -18.71
N GLY A 79 -37.69 6.96 -17.90
CA GLY A 79 -38.98 7.43 -18.33
C GLY A 79 -40.09 6.39 -18.35
N THR A 80 -39.83 5.12 -18.03
CA THR A 80 -40.85 4.06 -17.96
C THR A 80 -41.74 4.21 -16.72
N PRO A 81 -43.06 3.82 -16.81
CA PRO A 81 -44.00 3.85 -15.67
C PRO A 81 -43.49 3.02 -14.47
N GLN A 82 -42.85 1.88 -14.73
CA GLN A 82 -42.27 0.99 -13.71
C GLN A 82 -41.14 1.65 -12.92
N ARG A 83 -40.27 2.37 -13.64
CA ARG A 83 -39.14 3.09 -12.99
C ARG A 83 -39.68 4.25 -12.17
N ARG A 84 -40.68 4.97 -12.63
CA ARG A 84 -41.37 6.02 -11.86
C ARG A 84 -42.04 5.46 -10.62
N ALA A 85 -42.74 4.33 -10.75
CA ALA A 85 -43.36 3.66 -9.61
C ALA A 85 -42.37 3.23 -8.55
N ALA A 86 -41.21 2.67 -8.95
CA ALA A 86 -40.14 2.29 -8.03
C ALA A 86 -39.54 3.50 -7.29
N MET A 87 -39.38 4.64 -7.97
CA MET A 87 -38.89 5.85 -7.33
C MET A 87 -39.93 6.41 -6.34
N ALA A 88 -41.19 6.44 -6.73
CA ALA A 88 -42.28 6.86 -5.83
C ALA A 88 -42.39 5.93 -4.60
N HIS A 89 -42.22 4.63 -4.79
CA HIS A 89 -42.17 3.66 -3.67
C HIS A 89 -40.99 3.95 -2.74
N ALA A 90 -39.79 4.16 -3.29
CA ALA A 90 -38.60 4.46 -2.50
C ALA A 90 -38.77 5.75 -1.67
N LEU A 91 -39.36 6.77 -2.27
CA LEU A 91 -39.69 8.02 -1.55
C LEU A 91 -40.75 7.80 -0.47
N ALA A 92 -41.79 7.01 -0.78
CA ALA A 92 -42.82 6.67 0.20
C ALA A 92 -42.26 5.90 1.39
N VAL A 93 -41.42 4.89 1.15
CA VAL A 93 -40.69 4.17 2.20
C VAL A 93 -39.76 5.11 2.97
N GLY A 94 -39.08 6.01 2.25
CA GLY A 94 -38.19 7.01 2.87
C GLY A 94 -38.93 7.95 3.81
N VAL A 95 -40.04 8.50 3.38
CA VAL A 95 -40.85 9.44 4.20
C VAL A 95 -41.60 8.71 5.31
N LEU A 96 -42.41 7.70 4.94
CA LEU A 96 -43.25 6.97 5.90
C LEU A 96 -42.46 6.12 6.88
N GLY A 97 -41.32 5.60 6.46
CA GLY A 97 -40.43 4.81 7.35
C GLY A 97 -39.51 5.67 8.22
N SER A 98 -39.10 6.88 7.75
CA SER A 98 -38.20 7.74 8.54
C SER A 98 -38.91 8.34 9.77
N VAL A 99 -40.21 8.68 9.69
CA VAL A 99 -40.93 9.28 10.82
C VAL A 99 -41.02 8.37 12.02
N PRO A 100 -41.54 7.11 11.92
CA PRO A 100 -41.54 6.23 13.08
C PRO A 100 -40.12 5.87 13.56
N ALA A 101 -39.16 5.70 12.68
CA ALA A 101 -37.76 5.49 13.07
C ALA A 101 -37.21 6.69 13.86
N ALA A 102 -37.46 7.92 13.40
CA ALA A 102 -37.05 9.13 14.11
C ALA A 102 -37.74 9.25 15.47
N LEU A 103 -39.02 8.92 15.57
CA LEU A 103 -39.74 8.93 16.84
C LEU A 103 -39.21 7.91 17.84
N VAL A 104 -38.92 6.68 17.38
CA VAL A 104 -38.31 5.64 18.26
C VAL A 104 -36.93 6.09 18.74
N VAL A 105 -36.10 6.59 17.85
CA VAL A 105 -34.75 7.04 18.20
C VAL A 105 -34.80 8.28 19.08
N ALA A 106 -35.71 9.22 18.83
CA ALA A 106 -35.95 10.37 19.71
C ALA A 106 -36.42 9.95 21.12
N ALA A 107 -37.36 9.00 21.21
CA ALA A 107 -37.84 8.49 22.49
C ALA A 107 -36.72 7.85 23.34
N VAL A 108 -35.86 7.04 22.67
CA VAL A 108 -34.69 6.44 23.35
C VAL A 108 -33.70 7.52 23.78
N THR A 109 -33.42 8.51 22.91
CA THR A 109 -32.47 9.57 23.20
C THR A 109 -32.97 10.52 24.28
N ALA A 110 -34.29 10.76 24.35
CA ALA A 110 -34.92 11.63 25.36
C ALA A 110 -34.77 11.12 26.80
N VAL A 111 -34.44 9.84 27.00
CA VAL A 111 -34.21 9.27 28.31
C VAL A 111 -32.94 9.84 28.99
N TYR A 112 -31.91 10.18 28.17
CA TYR A 112 -30.60 10.53 28.71
C TYR A 112 -30.00 11.82 28.14
N ALA A 113 -30.58 12.39 27.09
CA ALA A 113 -29.99 13.54 26.38
C ALA A 113 -30.90 14.78 26.44
N PRO A 114 -30.36 16.01 26.41
CA PRO A 114 -31.12 17.24 26.33
C PRO A 114 -31.84 17.38 24.99
N PHE A 115 -32.95 18.14 24.98
CA PHE A 115 -33.84 18.32 23.82
C PHE A 115 -33.08 18.70 22.50
N PRO A 116 -32.08 19.60 22.48
CA PRO A 116 -31.36 19.90 21.26
C PRO A 116 -30.67 18.67 20.62
N ALA A 117 -30.13 17.74 21.43
CA ALA A 117 -29.52 16.51 20.94
C ALA A 117 -30.59 15.54 20.43
N VAL A 118 -31.72 15.43 21.12
CA VAL A 118 -32.88 14.63 20.66
C VAL A 118 -33.38 15.11 19.29
N ALA A 119 -33.57 16.42 19.15
CA ALA A 119 -34.02 17.03 17.90
C ALA A 119 -33.00 16.79 16.76
N ALA A 120 -31.68 16.97 17.06
CA ALA A 120 -30.60 16.72 16.09
C ALA A 120 -30.58 15.28 15.61
N VAL A 121 -30.67 14.30 16.51
CA VAL A 121 -30.72 12.88 16.17
C VAL A 121 -31.96 12.53 15.34
N ALA A 122 -33.13 12.99 15.75
CA ALA A 122 -34.37 12.76 15.01
C ALA A 122 -34.31 13.30 13.58
N ALA A 123 -33.85 14.55 13.42
CA ALA A 123 -33.64 15.17 12.12
C ALA A 123 -32.60 14.40 11.27
N ALA A 124 -31.53 13.93 11.90
CA ALA A 124 -30.49 13.16 11.22
C ALA A 124 -31.01 11.80 10.73
N VAL A 125 -31.87 11.09 11.50
CA VAL A 125 -32.53 9.85 11.04
C VAL A 125 -33.32 10.11 9.75
N VAL A 126 -34.15 11.16 9.73
CA VAL A 126 -34.93 11.51 8.53
C VAL A 126 -34.01 11.79 7.34
N ALA A 127 -32.99 12.62 7.54
CA ALA A 127 -32.03 12.98 6.49
C ALA A 127 -31.27 11.78 5.93
N ILE A 128 -30.81 10.88 6.80
CA ILE A 128 -30.08 9.66 6.42
C ILE A 128 -30.97 8.72 5.60
N VAL A 129 -32.20 8.47 6.06
CA VAL A 129 -33.13 7.58 5.36
C VAL A 129 -33.49 8.13 3.97
N LEU A 130 -33.77 9.43 3.86
CA LEU A 130 -34.06 10.09 2.58
C LEU A 130 -32.86 10.09 1.63
N SER A 131 -31.64 10.24 2.14
CA SER A 131 -30.42 10.15 1.33
C SER A 131 -30.26 8.78 0.65
N GLY A 132 -30.89 7.74 1.18
CA GLY A 132 -30.96 6.40 0.59
C GLY A 132 -31.54 6.39 -0.84
N CYS A 133 -32.44 7.31 -1.17
CA CYS A 133 -33.00 7.44 -2.52
C CYS A 133 -31.91 7.86 -3.53
N ALA A 134 -31.05 8.81 -3.17
CA ALA A 134 -29.93 9.25 -4.01
C ALA A 134 -28.90 8.13 -4.21
N VAL A 135 -28.57 7.40 -3.14
CA VAL A 135 -27.67 6.25 -3.18
C VAL A 135 -28.20 5.15 -4.09
N GLY A 136 -29.48 4.74 -3.92
CA GLY A 136 -30.09 3.69 -4.72
C GLY A 136 -30.16 4.05 -6.20
N TRP A 137 -30.48 5.30 -6.51
CA TRP A 137 -30.52 5.77 -7.89
C TRP A 137 -29.14 5.75 -8.54
N LEU A 138 -28.09 6.29 -7.87
CA LEU A 138 -26.70 6.27 -8.37
C LEU A 138 -26.16 4.85 -8.57
N GLN A 139 -26.51 3.93 -7.69
CA GLN A 139 -26.17 2.51 -7.82
C GLN A 139 -26.86 1.85 -9.01
N GLY A 140 -28.15 2.12 -9.20
CA GLY A 140 -28.94 1.60 -10.33
C GLY A 140 -28.45 2.09 -11.68
N GLU A 141 -28.06 3.36 -11.77
CA GLU A 141 -27.43 3.97 -12.95
C GLU A 141 -25.96 3.58 -13.12
N GLN A 142 -25.42 2.76 -12.23
CA GLN A 142 -23.99 2.34 -12.23
C GLN A 142 -22.99 3.50 -12.18
N ARG A 143 -23.38 4.66 -11.63
CA ARG A 143 -22.52 5.85 -11.49
C ARG A 143 -21.64 5.76 -10.23
N PHE A 144 -20.92 4.67 -10.11
CA PHE A 144 -20.15 4.31 -8.90
C PHE A 144 -19.06 5.33 -8.52
N ALA A 145 -18.40 5.95 -9.50
CA ALA A 145 -17.40 6.98 -9.22
C ALA A 145 -18.02 8.22 -8.56
N ARG A 146 -19.20 8.64 -9.02
CA ARG A 146 -19.94 9.77 -8.42
C ARG A 146 -20.44 9.41 -7.02
N LEU A 147 -20.96 8.19 -6.84
CA LEU A 147 -21.38 7.70 -5.53
C LEU A 147 -20.22 7.71 -4.54
N ALA A 148 -19.05 7.21 -4.96
CA ALA A 148 -17.84 7.22 -4.15
C ALA A 148 -17.41 8.63 -3.76
N ALA A 149 -17.38 9.56 -4.72
CA ALA A 149 -17.04 10.96 -4.47
C ALA A 149 -18.03 11.64 -3.50
N LEU A 150 -19.35 11.43 -3.69
CA LEU A 150 -20.37 11.98 -2.81
C LEU A 150 -20.33 11.40 -1.40
N ARG A 151 -20.01 10.12 -1.24
CA ARG A 151 -19.80 9.51 0.09
C ARG A 151 -18.60 10.11 0.82
N VAL A 152 -17.52 10.38 0.10
CA VAL A 152 -16.36 11.07 0.69
C VAL A 152 -16.70 12.53 1.02
N ALA A 153 -17.40 13.23 0.13
CA ALA A 153 -17.85 14.60 0.39
C ALA A 153 -18.81 14.68 1.60
N GLU A 154 -19.75 13.73 1.73
CA GLU A 154 -20.65 13.61 2.88
C GLU A 154 -19.87 13.52 4.19
N VAL A 155 -18.89 12.59 4.28
CA VAL A 155 -18.15 12.41 5.53
C VAL A 155 -17.25 13.61 5.84
N VAL A 156 -16.61 14.19 4.83
CA VAL A 156 -15.75 15.38 5.03
C VAL A 156 -16.59 16.58 5.51
N THR A 157 -17.73 16.81 4.87
CA THR A 157 -18.65 17.89 5.28
C THR A 157 -19.20 17.67 6.67
N ARG A 158 -19.59 16.44 7.00
CA ARG A 158 -20.06 16.07 8.34
C ARG A 158 -19.01 16.32 9.40
N VAL A 159 -17.78 15.86 9.18
CA VAL A 159 -16.67 16.05 10.12
C VAL A 159 -16.33 17.53 10.27
N GLY A 160 -16.27 18.28 9.16
CA GLY A 160 -16.02 19.72 9.19
C GLY A 160 -17.12 20.50 9.92
N ALA A 161 -18.40 20.21 9.60
CA ALA A 161 -19.55 20.84 10.26
C ALA A 161 -19.60 20.50 11.77
N GLY A 162 -19.31 19.22 12.12
CA GLY A 162 -19.28 18.80 13.51
C GLY A 162 -18.15 19.45 14.31
N ALA A 163 -16.95 19.54 13.73
CA ALA A 163 -15.84 20.25 14.36
C ALA A 163 -16.13 21.74 14.54
N ALA A 164 -16.71 22.39 13.55
CA ALA A 164 -17.15 23.77 13.64
C ALA A 164 -18.23 23.97 14.72
N ALA A 165 -19.22 23.09 14.78
CA ALA A 165 -20.28 23.15 15.80
C ALA A 165 -19.73 23.02 17.23
N ILE A 166 -18.73 22.15 17.44
CA ILE A 166 -18.06 22.02 18.75
C ILE A 166 -17.28 23.29 19.07
N ALA A 167 -16.52 23.84 18.13
CA ALA A 167 -15.78 25.09 18.32
C ALA A 167 -16.69 26.28 18.63
N LEU A 168 -17.93 26.25 18.16
CA LEU A 168 -18.97 27.23 18.46
C LEU A 168 -19.74 26.94 19.76
N GLY A 169 -19.41 25.88 20.51
CA GLY A 169 -20.03 25.54 21.78
C GLY A 169 -21.34 24.74 21.70
N PHE A 170 -21.72 24.22 20.52
CA PHE A 170 -22.94 23.41 20.40
C PHE A 170 -22.82 21.97 20.89
N GLY A 171 -21.65 21.57 21.36
CA GLY A 171 -21.39 20.27 22.01
C GLY A 171 -21.86 19.08 21.21
N ALA A 172 -22.38 18.06 21.93
CA ALA A 172 -22.88 16.82 21.33
C ALA A 172 -24.04 17.04 20.34
N ALA A 173 -24.93 18.00 20.63
CA ALA A 173 -26.06 18.30 19.75
C ALA A 173 -25.59 18.82 18.38
N GLY A 174 -24.58 19.69 18.35
CA GLY A 174 -23.99 20.17 17.11
C GLY A 174 -23.26 19.08 16.33
N ALA A 175 -22.51 18.22 17.00
CA ALA A 175 -21.84 17.08 16.39
C ALA A 175 -22.83 16.07 15.75
N LEU A 176 -23.98 15.83 16.39
CA LEU A 176 -25.06 15.00 15.88
C LEU A 176 -25.83 15.69 14.74
N GLY A 177 -26.05 17.01 14.84
CA GLY A 177 -26.67 17.82 13.79
C GLY A 177 -25.84 17.83 12.48
N ALA A 178 -24.54 17.67 12.57
CA ALA A 178 -23.65 17.59 11.40
C ALA A 178 -23.97 16.39 10.49
N PHE A 179 -24.61 15.33 10.99
CA PHE A 179 -25.12 14.23 10.17
C PHE A 179 -26.23 14.68 9.22
N VAL A 180 -27.04 15.65 9.62
CA VAL A 180 -28.06 16.26 8.73
C VAL A 180 -27.34 16.94 7.57
N VAL A 181 -26.33 17.77 7.85
CA VAL A 181 -25.58 18.51 6.83
C VAL A 181 -24.94 17.55 5.83
N GLY A 182 -24.25 16.52 6.31
CA GLY A 182 -23.65 15.48 5.46
C GLY A 182 -24.68 14.75 4.60
N SER A 183 -25.82 14.35 5.18
CA SER A 183 -26.87 13.67 4.44
C SER A 183 -27.55 14.57 3.40
N VAL A 184 -27.67 15.87 3.64
CA VAL A 184 -28.16 16.86 2.67
C VAL A 184 -27.18 16.96 1.50
N VAL A 185 -25.87 17.03 1.73
CA VAL A 185 -24.86 17.04 0.66
C VAL A 185 -24.98 15.81 -0.23
N LEU A 186 -25.15 14.62 0.37
CA LEU A 186 -25.35 13.38 -0.38
C LEU A 186 -26.64 13.40 -1.20
N SER A 187 -27.73 13.90 -0.63
CA SER A 187 -29.04 13.98 -1.28
C SER A 187 -29.04 14.99 -2.43
N VAL A 188 -28.60 16.22 -2.18
CA VAL A 188 -28.53 17.31 -3.17
C VAL A 188 -27.53 16.95 -4.28
N GLY A 189 -26.34 16.49 -3.94
CA GLY A 189 -25.34 16.03 -4.90
C GLY A 189 -25.85 14.88 -5.79
N GLY A 190 -26.64 13.96 -5.22
CA GLY A 190 -27.35 12.93 -5.98
C GLY A 190 -28.41 13.48 -6.92
N LEU A 191 -29.18 14.47 -6.48
CA LEU A 191 -30.19 15.15 -7.30
C LEU A 191 -29.54 15.97 -8.43
N VAL A 192 -28.51 16.75 -8.16
CA VAL A 192 -27.75 17.51 -9.17
C VAL A 192 -27.07 16.56 -10.17
N ALA A 193 -26.54 15.42 -9.71
CA ALA A 193 -26.00 14.39 -10.61
C ALA A 193 -27.08 13.79 -11.55
N ARG A 194 -28.34 13.85 -11.14
CA ARG A 194 -29.51 13.44 -11.93
C ARG A 194 -29.92 14.51 -12.98
N ALA A 195 -29.63 15.77 -12.72
CA ALA A 195 -30.07 16.92 -13.52
C ALA A 195 -29.35 17.06 -14.88
N GLY A 196 -29.32 15.98 -15.67
CA GLY A 196 -29.13 16.07 -17.13
C GLY A 196 -30.38 16.56 -17.90
N GLY A 197 -31.28 17.22 -17.23
CA GLY A 197 -32.45 17.80 -17.84
C GLY A 197 -33.70 17.82 -16.93
N ALA A 198 -34.55 18.83 -17.14
CA ALA A 198 -35.85 19.06 -16.43
C ALA A 198 -36.79 17.82 -16.41
N ARG A 199 -36.58 16.83 -17.25
CA ARG A 199 -37.33 15.56 -17.30
C ARG A 199 -37.12 14.66 -16.05
N ALA A 200 -36.06 14.85 -15.28
CA ALA A 200 -35.78 14.05 -14.09
C ALA A 200 -36.73 14.36 -12.92
N TRP A 201 -37.26 15.56 -12.85
CA TRP A 201 -38.24 15.99 -11.83
C TRP A 201 -39.66 15.47 -12.09
N ALA A 202 -40.00 15.20 -13.36
CA ALA A 202 -41.30 14.65 -13.74
C ALA A 202 -41.51 13.22 -13.22
N ASP A 203 -40.43 12.48 -12.89
CA ASP A 203 -40.50 11.15 -12.33
C ASP A 203 -40.76 11.13 -10.80
N LEU A 204 -40.77 12.29 -10.14
CA LEU A 204 -41.01 12.47 -8.69
C LEU A 204 -42.50 12.61 -8.31
N SER A 205 -43.42 12.29 -9.19
CA SER A 205 -44.83 12.41 -8.90
C SER A 205 -45.29 11.33 -7.89
N TRP A 206 -45.87 11.79 -6.76
CA TRP A 206 -46.50 10.94 -5.75
C TRP A 206 -47.77 10.30 -6.34
N ARG A 207 -47.77 8.94 -6.46
CA ARG A 207 -48.93 8.19 -6.90
C ARG A 207 -49.56 7.44 -5.73
N ARG A 208 -50.83 7.69 -5.43
CA ARG A 208 -51.60 7.03 -4.34
C ARG A 208 -51.61 5.50 -4.45
N GLY A 209 -51.46 4.90 -5.64
CA GLY A 209 -51.44 3.45 -5.86
C GLY A 209 -50.21 2.75 -5.31
N VAL A 210 -49.06 3.46 -5.17
CA VAL A 210 -47.79 2.87 -4.69
C VAL A 210 -47.87 2.45 -3.22
N VAL A 211 -48.65 3.14 -2.39
CA VAL A 211 -48.84 2.82 -0.98
C VAL A 211 -49.64 1.51 -0.77
N ARG A 212 -50.34 1.04 -1.80
CA ARG A 212 -51.22 -0.14 -1.74
C ARG A 212 -50.58 -1.46 -2.18
N ASP A 213 -49.33 -1.45 -2.70
CA ASP A 213 -48.65 -2.67 -3.13
C ASP A 213 -48.08 -3.41 -1.91
N ARG A 214 -48.88 -4.28 -1.34
CA ARG A 214 -48.51 -5.10 -0.16
C ARG A 214 -47.31 -6.02 -0.40
N ALA A 215 -47.11 -6.48 -1.64
CA ALA A 215 -46.00 -7.40 -1.94
C ALA A 215 -44.63 -6.68 -1.85
N GLN A 216 -44.52 -5.49 -2.42
CA GLN A 216 -43.33 -4.67 -2.35
C GLN A 216 -43.00 -4.23 -0.92
N TRP A 217 -44.03 -3.87 -0.13
CA TRP A 217 -43.86 -3.53 1.26
C TRP A 217 -43.37 -4.71 2.10
N ALA A 218 -43.90 -5.92 1.89
CA ALA A 218 -43.50 -7.14 2.59
C ALA A 218 -42.05 -7.52 2.27
N GLU A 219 -41.64 -7.43 1.00
CA GLU A 219 -40.26 -7.65 0.59
C GLU A 219 -39.31 -6.65 1.26
N THR A 220 -39.63 -5.35 1.19
CA THR A 220 -38.87 -4.27 1.79
C THR A 220 -38.73 -4.43 3.30
N ALA A 221 -39.83 -4.74 4.00
CA ALA A 221 -39.84 -4.98 5.43
C ALA A 221 -39.01 -6.20 5.84
N GLY A 222 -39.07 -7.29 5.07
CA GLY A 222 -38.27 -8.48 5.34
C GLY A 222 -36.78 -8.24 5.23
N LEU A 223 -36.32 -7.54 4.20
CA LEU A 223 -34.92 -7.18 4.03
C LEU A 223 -34.45 -6.22 5.13
N SER A 224 -35.28 -5.21 5.48
CA SER A 224 -34.97 -4.26 6.54
C SER A 224 -34.91 -4.89 7.91
N ALA A 225 -35.77 -5.86 8.21
CA ALA A 225 -35.82 -6.54 9.50
C ALA A 225 -34.53 -7.31 9.80
N VAL A 226 -33.95 -8.00 8.80
CA VAL A 226 -32.67 -8.72 9.00
C VAL A 226 -31.55 -7.74 9.29
N GLN A 227 -31.49 -6.62 8.56
CA GLN A 227 -30.44 -5.61 8.75
C GLN A 227 -30.63 -4.84 10.06
N ALA A 228 -31.87 -4.55 10.44
CA ALA A 228 -32.18 -3.93 11.73
C ALA A 228 -31.77 -4.83 12.90
N LEU A 229 -32.12 -6.13 12.86
CA LEU A 229 -31.69 -7.08 13.87
C LEU A 229 -30.17 -7.24 13.96
N LEU A 230 -29.50 -7.32 12.83
CA LEU A 230 -28.04 -7.36 12.78
C LEU A 230 -27.45 -6.08 13.38
N GLY A 231 -28.02 -4.92 13.03
CA GLY A 231 -27.63 -3.64 13.62
C GLY A 231 -27.83 -3.62 15.14
N VAL A 232 -28.99 -4.04 15.62
CA VAL A 232 -29.28 -4.14 17.09
C VAL A 232 -28.24 -5.02 17.77
N VAL A 233 -28.00 -6.23 17.26
CA VAL A 233 -27.03 -7.16 17.86
C VAL A 233 -25.62 -6.56 17.90
N THR A 234 -25.24 -5.79 16.87
CA THR A 234 -23.87 -5.27 16.75
C THR A 234 -23.66 -3.90 17.38
N ALA A 235 -24.72 -3.20 17.80
CA ALA A 235 -24.61 -1.80 18.18
C ALA A 235 -25.43 -1.37 19.42
N ALA A 236 -26.37 -2.19 19.86
CA ALA A 236 -27.30 -1.79 20.95
C ALA A 236 -26.60 -1.57 22.29
N ASP A 237 -25.54 -2.27 22.58
CA ASP A 237 -24.74 -2.09 23.77
C ASP A 237 -24.19 -0.68 23.95
N ILE A 238 -23.66 -0.08 22.89
CA ILE A 238 -23.20 1.32 22.89
C ILE A 238 -24.39 2.28 22.91
N ALA A 239 -25.40 1.98 22.07
CA ALA A 239 -26.55 2.86 21.91
C ALA A 239 -27.36 3.00 23.20
N LEU A 240 -27.53 1.90 23.96
CA LEU A 240 -28.35 1.83 25.16
C LEU A 240 -27.55 1.98 26.47
N ALA A 241 -26.23 2.03 26.43
CA ALA A 241 -25.42 2.20 27.63
C ALA A 241 -25.84 3.41 28.48
N PRO A 242 -26.12 4.61 27.91
CA PRO A 242 -26.61 5.72 28.74
C PRO A 242 -28.02 5.55 29.32
N VAL A 243 -28.87 4.74 28.69
CA VAL A 243 -30.20 4.42 29.18
C VAL A 243 -30.12 3.60 30.48
N VAL A 244 -29.13 2.69 30.53
CA VAL A 244 -28.95 1.76 31.65
C VAL A 244 -28.08 2.38 32.75
N ALA A 245 -27.00 3.09 32.36
CA ALA A 245 -25.91 3.53 33.21
C ALA A 245 -25.81 5.06 33.40
N GLY A 246 -26.66 5.83 32.76
CA GLY A 246 -26.51 7.29 32.70
C GLY A 246 -25.36 7.77 31.82
N THR A 247 -25.16 9.07 31.74
CA THR A 247 -24.13 9.72 30.90
C THR A 247 -22.82 10.00 31.62
N GLY A 248 -22.44 9.17 32.61
CA GLY A 248 -21.23 9.34 33.42
C GLY A 248 -19.94 8.98 32.70
N PRO A 249 -18.77 9.25 33.35
CA PRO A 249 -17.45 8.95 32.77
C PRO A 249 -17.28 7.46 32.46
N ASP A 250 -17.80 6.55 33.23
CA ASP A 250 -17.70 5.10 33.04
C ASP A 250 -18.44 4.65 31.79
N THR A 251 -19.62 5.21 31.53
CA THR A 251 -20.37 4.97 30.29
C THR A 251 -19.62 5.46 29.07
N ALA A 252 -19.08 6.67 29.14
CA ALA A 252 -18.29 7.26 28.07
C ALA A 252 -17.00 6.45 27.80
N ALA A 253 -16.33 6.01 28.87
CA ALA A 253 -15.14 5.15 28.78
C ALA A 253 -15.48 3.80 28.14
N TYR A 254 -16.58 3.17 28.53
CA TYR A 254 -17.07 1.94 27.90
C TYR A 254 -17.34 2.13 26.40
N GLN A 255 -18.06 3.19 26.04
CA GLN A 255 -18.40 3.48 24.64
C GLN A 255 -17.17 3.73 23.78
N LEU A 256 -16.17 4.46 24.31
CA LEU A 256 -14.89 4.67 23.62
C LEU A 256 -14.13 3.33 23.46
N ALA A 257 -14.02 2.55 24.53
CA ALA A 257 -13.39 1.23 24.49
C ALA A 257 -14.11 0.30 23.50
N ALA A 258 -15.44 0.29 23.50
CA ALA A 258 -16.24 -0.50 22.58
C ALA A 258 -16.06 -0.04 21.13
N ALA A 259 -15.97 1.25 20.86
CA ALA A 259 -15.66 1.78 19.54
C ALA A 259 -14.28 1.30 19.07
N LEU A 260 -13.23 1.42 19.92
CA LEU A 260 -11.88 0.95 19.62
C LEU A 260 -11.84 -0.58 19.43
N GLY A 261 -12.55 -1.33 20.24
CA GLY A 261 -12.59 -2.78 20.20
C GLY A 261 -13.31 -3.37 18.97
N ARG A 262 -14.09 -2.59 18.22
CA ARG A 262 -14.87 -3.06 17.05
C ARG A 262 -14.10 -3.21 15.74
N VAL A 263 -12.79 -3.02 15.72
CA VAL A 263 -11.97 -3.25 14.53
C VAL A 263 -12.22 -4.61 13.87
N PRO A 264 -12.30 -5.75 14.59
CA PRO A 264 -12.63 -7.04 14.01
C PRO A 264 -14.01 -7.10 13.33
N LEU A 265 -15.01 -6.40 13.87
CA LEU A 265 -16.34 -6.28 13.27
C LEU A 265 -16.28 -5.57 11.90
N PHE A 266 -15.50 -4.50 11.77
CA PHE A 266 -15.35 -3.80 10.50
C PHE A 266 -14.68 -4.65 9.43
N VAL A 267 -13.73 -5.50 9.81
CA VAL A 267 -13.13 -6.50 8.90
C VAL A 267 -14.21 -7.47 8.38
N ALA A 268 -15.09 -7.96 9.26
CA ALA A 268 -16.19 -8.84 8.86
C ALA A 268 -17.17 -8.15 7.89
N ALA A 269 -17.56 -6.92 8.19
CA ALA A 269 -18.46 -6.15 7.35
C ALA A 269 -17.86 -5.89 5.94
N ALA A 270 -16.58 -5.56 5.85
CA ALA A 270 -15.90 -5.39 4.57
C ALA A 270 -15.85 -6.70 3.76
N LEU A 271 -15.55 -7.82 4.41
CA LEU A 271 -15.54 -9.13 3.77
C LEU A 271 -16.93 -9.56 3.30
N ALA A 272 -17.97 -9.28 4.08
CA ALA A 272 -19.35 -9.58 3.73
C ALA A 272 -19.76 -8.89 2.43
N VAL A 273 -19.42 -7.62 2.24
CA VAL A 273 -19.71 -6.85 1.00
C VAL A 273 -19.04 -7.49 -0.21
N VAL A 274 -17.81 -7.96 -0.08
CA VAL A 274 -17.04 -8.56 -1.19
C VAL A 274 -17.48 -9.99 -1.49
N ALA A 275 -17.82 -10.76 -0.47
CA ALA A 275 -18.16 -12.18 -0.59
C ALA A 275 -19.62 -12.42 -1.01
N PHE A 276 -20.56 -11.58 -0.55
CA PHE A 276 -22.00 -11.77 -0.77
C PHE A 276 -22.39 -11.99 -2.24
N PRO A 277 -21.89 -11.23 -3.23
CA PRO A 277 -22.23 -11.45 -4.65
C PRO A 277 -21.68 -12.74 -5.23
N ARG A 278 -20.66 -13.35 -4.60
CA ARG A 278 -19.97 -14.57 -5.09
C ARG A 278 -20.60 -15.87 -4.55
N LEU A 279 -21.44 -15.78 -3.54
CA LEU A 279 -22.04 -16.94 -2.83
C LEU A 279 -23.19 -17.68 -3.56
N PRO A 280 -23.93 -17.13 -4.56
CA PRO A 280 -25.18 -17.73 -4.98
C PRO A 280 -25.13 -18.89 -5.99
N ASN A 281 -24.02 -19.25 -6.67
CA ASN A 281 -24.22 -19.93 -7.95
C ASN A 281 -23.97 -21.44 -8.12
N ARG A 282 -23.35 -22.17 -7.19
CA ARG A 282 -23.27 -23.65 -7.19
C ARG A 282 -22.82 -24.16 -5.82
N ALA A 283 -23.26 -25.36 -5.40
CA ALA A 283 -22.96 -25.91 -4.06
C ALA A 283 -21.45 -25.98 -3.75
N VAL A 284 -20.65 -26.46 -4.70
CA VAL A 284 -19.18 -26.57 -4.59
C VAL A 284 -18.50 -25.19 -4.45
N THR A 285 -19.04 -24.19 -5.14
CA THR A 285 -18.51 -22.81 -5.10
C THR A 285 -18.83 -22.12 -3.76
N LYS A 286 -19.99 -22.43 -3.16
CA LYS A 286 -20.43 -21.86 -1.87
C LYS A 286 -19.51 -22.25 -0.71
N GLU A 287 -19.13 -23.52 -0.61
CA GLU A 287 -18.26 -24.01 0.45
C GLU A 287 -16.85 -23.41 0.34
N ALA A 288 -16.31 -23.36 -0.86
CA ALA A 288 -15.00 -22.77 -1.12
C ALA A 288 -14.96 -21.26 -0.77
N VAL A 289 -15.98 -20.49 -1.18
CA VAL A 289 -16.08 -19.06 -0.87
C VAL A 289 -16.29 -18.83 0.63
N THR A 290 -17.11 -19.66 1.31
CA THR A 290 -17.31 -19.58 2.75
C THR A 290 -16.00 -19.85 3.50
N LYS A 291 -15.27 -20.92 3.12
CA LYS A 291 -13.98 -21.27 3.70
C LYS A 291 -12.94 -20.17 3.49
N GLU A 292 -12.91 -19.58 2.28
CA GLU A 292 -12.02 -18.45 1.97
C GLU A 292 -12.34 -17.21 2.80
N MET A 293 -13.61 -16.86 2.94
CA MET A 293 -14.09 -15.73 3.74
C MET A 293 -13.73 -15.88 5.21
N VAL A 294 -14.02 -17.06 5.81
CA VAL A 294 -13.71 -17.36 7.21
C VAL A 294 -12.21 -17.40 7.45
N SER A 295 -11.45 -18.02 6.55
CA SER A 295 -9.98 -18.02 6.63
C SER A 295 -9.40 -16.60 6.56
N THR A 296 -9.86 -15.78 5.61
CA THR A 296 -9.39 -14.38 5.47
C THR A 296 -9.75 -13.56 6.70
N TYR A 297 -10.95 -13.74 7.23
CA TYR A 297 -11.35 -13.12 8.49
C TYR A 297 -10.43 -13.53 9.63
N GLY A 298 -10.18 -14.84 9.78
CA GLY A 298 -9.30 -15.35 10.82
C GLY A 298 -7.89 -14.76 10.75
N TRP A 299 -7.32 -14.65 9.56
CA TRP A 299 -5.99 -14.03 9.37
C TRP A 299 -5.96 -12.54 9.67
N LEU A 300 -7.04 -11.80 9.51
CA LEU A 300 -7.09 -10.36 9.77
C LEU A 300 -7.59 -10.03 11.18
N ALA A 301 -8.70 -10.63 11.59
CA ALA A 301 -9.40 -10.24 12.82
C ALA A 301 -8.75 -10.81 14.08
N LEU A 302 -8.30 -12.09 14.07
CA LEU A 302 -7.71 -12.68 15.26
C LEU A 302 -6.41 -11.98 15.70
N PRO A 303 -5.43 -11.71 14.81
CA PRO A 303 -4.25 -10.94 15.19
C PRO A 303 -4.57 -9.50 15.57
N ALA A 304 -5.52 -8.85 14.89
CA ALA A 304 -5.97 -7.50 15.28
C ALA A 304 -6.56 -7.50 16.69
N THR A 305 -7.35 -8.54 17.05
CA THR A 305 -7.85 -8.72 18.42
C THR A 305 -6.69 -8.91 19.39
N ALA A 306 -5.69 -9.75 19.06
CA ALA A 306 -4.53 -9.96 19.92
C ALA A 306 -3.75 -8.67 20.17
N VAL A 307 -3.59 -7.83 19.15
CA VAL A 307 -2.96 -6.50 19.25
C VAL A 307 -3.75 -5.61 20.23
N LEU A 308 -5.07 -5.54 20.10
CA LEU A 308 -5.92 -4.71 20.98
C LEU A 308 -5.96 -5.22 22.42
N VAL A 309 -6.01 -6.55 22.61
CA VAL A 309 -6.04 -7.18 23.94
C VAL A 309 -4.73 -6.94 24.71
N THR A 310 -3.60 -6.90 24.00
CA THR A 310 -2.27 -6.79 24.62
C THR A 310 -1.71 -5.37 24.56
N ALA A 311 -2.48 -4.40 24.06
CA ALA A 311 -2.00 -3.02 23.89
C ALA A 311 -1.58 -2.40 25.25
N PRO A 312 -0.32 -1.94 25.39
CA PRO A 312 0.14 -1.38 26.64
C PRO A 312 -0.52 -0.02 26.90
N PRO A 313 -0.81 0.31 28.17
CA PRO A 313 -1.48 1.57 28.55
C PRO A 313 -0.84 2.82 27.98
N GLN A 314 0.50 2.83 27.85
CA GLN A 314 1.26 3.93 27.28
C GLN A 314 0.93 4.20 25.81
N VAL A 315 0.61 3.17 25.03
CA VAL A 315 0.19 3.32 23.64
C VAL A 315 -1.27 3.69 23.53
N VAL A 316 -2.12 3.07 24.37
CA VAL A 316 -3.56 3.35 24.40
C VAL A 316 -3.83 4.79 24.83
N SER A 317 -3.03 5.35 25.74
CA SER A 317 -3.17 6.74 26.21
C SER A 317 -2.95 7.81 25.12
N TRP A 318 -2.38 7.45 23.96
CA TRP A 318 -2.33 8.37 22.81
C TRP A 318 -3.69 8.52 22.11
N LEU A 319 -4.57 7.52 22.25
CA LEU A 319 -5.89 7.51 21.64
C LEU A 319 -7.01 7.83 22.64
N VAL A 320 -6.76 7.60 23.92
CA VAL A 320 -7.74 7.75 25.01
C VAL A 320 -7.39 8.98 25.84
N PRO A 321 -8.26 10.00 25.90
CA PRO A 321 -8.03 11.17 26.74
C PRO A 321 -8.06 10.82 28.23
N ALA A 322 -7.38 11.63 29.08
CA ALA A 322 -7.21 11.36 30.50
C ALA A 322 -8.54 11.23 31.27
N HIS A 323 -9.56 12.02 30.91
CA HIS A 323 -10.88 11.96 31.52
C HIS A 323 -11.71 10.71 31.18
N LEU A 324 -11.24 9.88 30.20
CA LEU A 324 -11.80 8.59 29.82
C LEU A 324 -10.81 7.45 30.03
N ALA A 325 -9.81 7.62 30.89
CA ALA A 325 -8.73 6.62 31.10
C ALA A 325 -9.25 5.20 31.43
N GLY A 326 -10.44 5.06 32.00
CA GLY A 326 -11.12 3.79 32.24
C GLY A 326 -11.31 2.96 30.97
N ALA A 327 -11.34 3.58 29.78
CA ALA A 327 -11.44 2.86 28.52
C ALA A 327 -10.26 1.92 28.28
N THR A 328 -9.08 2.22 28.82
CA THR A 328 -7.88 1.41 28.65
C THR A 328 -8.04 0.01 29.27
N SER A 329 -8.60 -0.08 30.45
CA SER A 329 -8.84 -1.37 31.14
C SER A 329 -9.96 -2.20 30.49
N LEU A 330 -10.89 -1.55 29.80
CA LEU A 330 -12.01 -2.19 29.14
C LEU A 330 -11.68 -2.67 27.71
N LEU A 331 -10.60 -2.15 27.11
CA LEU A 331 -10.23 -2.44 25.72
C LEU A 331 -10.05 -3.93 25.43
N PRO A 332 -9.42 -4.76 26.28
CA PRO A 332 -9.31 -6.21 26.03
C PRO A 332 -10.67 -6.90 25.88
N LEU A 333 -11.63 -6.63 26.77
CA LEU A 333 -12.97 -7.22 26.72
C LEU A 333 -13.75 -6.76 25.48
N THR A 334 -13.67 -5.47 25.16
CA THR A 334 -14.37 -4.91 24.00
C THR A 334 -13.76 -5.36 22.67
N ALA A 335 -12.45 -5.67 22.61
CA ALA A 335 -11.81 -6.25 21.45
C ALA A 335 -12.29 -7.69 21.18
N VAL A 336 -12.42 -8.50 22.24
CA VAL A 336 -12.99 -9.85 22.15
C VAL A 336 -14.48 -9.78 21.78
N THR A 337 -15.23 -8.82 22.32
CA THR A 337 -16.61 -8.53 21.89
C THR A 337 -16.66 -8.25 20.39
N GLY A 338 -15.79 -7.37 19.89
CA GLY A 338 -15.70 -7.03 18.46
C GLY A 338 -15.43 -8.24 17.56
N LEU A 339 -14.61 -9.18 18.03
CA LEU A 339 -14.38 -10.46 17.34
C LEU A 339 -15.67 -11.31 17.27
N GLY A 340 -16.39 -11.45 18.38
CA GLY A 340 -17.65 -12.17 18.44
C GLY A 340 -18.72 -11.55 17.52
N LEU A 341 -18.87 -10.22 17.54
CA LEU A 341 -19.78 -9.48 16.65
C LEU A 341 -19.41 -9.65 15.16
N GLY A 342 -18.12 -9.70 14.85
CA GLY A 342 -17.64 -9.96 13.50
C GLY A 342 -17.99 -11.37 13.02
N LEU A 343 -17.80 -12.37 13.85
CA LEU A 343 -18.20 -13.76 13.56
C LEU A 343 -19.72 -13.89 13.34
N MET A 344 -20.53 -13.22 14.16
CA MET A 344 -21.97 -13.16 13.96
C MET A 344 -22.34 -12.53 12.62
N THR A 345 -21.68 -11.46 12.21
CA THR A 345 -21.91 -10.77 10.94
C THR A 345 -21.59 -11.70 9.77
N LEU A 346 -20.49 -12.44 9.81
CA LEU A 346 -20.13 -13.41 8.78
C LEU A 346 -21.14 -14.55 8.70
N ALA A 347 -21.53 -15.11 9.84
CA ALA A 347 -22.51 -16.20 9.93
C ALA A 347 -23.86 -15.77 9.36
N ALA A 348 -24.34 -14.58 9.72
CA ALA A 348 -25.57 -14.01 9.17
C ALA A 348 -25.47 -13.81 7.65
N THR A 349 -24.33 -13.35 7.14
CA THR A 349 -24.07 -13.18 5.70
C THR A 349 -24.18 -14.51 4.95
N VAL A 350 -23.59 -15.58 5.49
CA VAL A 350 -23.64 -16.93 4.90
C VAL A 350 -25.07 -17.48 4.90
N LEU A 351 -25.80 -17.36 6.01
CA LEU A 351 -27.21 -17.77 6.12
C LEU A 351 -28.12 -17.02 5.14
N GLN A 352 -27.91 -15.71 4.97
CA GLN A 352 -28.66 -14.90 3.99
C GLN A 352 -28.35 -15.34 2.56
N ALA A 353 -27.09 -15.58 2.24
CA ALA A 353 -26.68 -16.07 0.91
C ALA A 353 -27.19 -17.49 0.58
N GLN A 354 -27.49 -18.29 1.63
CA GLN A 354 -28.14 -19.58 1.49
C GLN A 354 -29.68 -19.47 1.28
N GLY A 355 -30.22 -18.24 1.35
CA GLY A 355 -31.69 -18.03 1.30
C GLY A 355 -32.42 -18.44 2.59
N ALA A 356 -31.70 -18.73 3.67
CA ALA A 356 -32.25 -19.20 4.93
C ALA A 356 -32.78 -18.07 5.83
N TYR A 357 -33.54 -17.14 5.26
CA TYR A 357 -33.97 -15.91 5.94
C TYR A 357 -34.68 -16.17 7.30
N ARG A 358 -35.57 -17.16 7.39
CA ARG A 358 -36.25 -17.49 8.64
C ARG A 358 -35.27 -17.93 9.74
N LYS A 359 -34.27 -18.75 9.37
CA LYS A 359 -33.20 -19.17 10.29
C LYS A 359 -32.33 -17.99 10.71
N THR A 360 -32.00 -17.09 9.76
CA THR A 360 -31.22 -15.90 10.05
C THR A 360 -31.93 -14.99 11.04
N VAL A 361 -33.22 -14.71 10.83
CA VAL A 361 -34.01 -13.87 11.73
C VAL A 361 -34.10 -14.52 13.12
N ALA A 362 -34.40 -15.82 13.20
CA ALA A 362 -34.48 -16.53 14.49
C ALA A 362 -33.15 -16.51 15.26
N ALA A 363 -32.02 -16.78 14.57
CA ALA A 363 -30.73 -16.79 15.21
C ALA A 363 -30.28 -15.37 15.64
N LEU A 364 -30.57 -14.34 14.85
CA LEU A 364 -30.30 -12.94 15.22
C LEU A 364 -31.21 -12.46 16.35
N ALA A 365 -32.49 -12.91 16.41
CA ALA A 365 -33.38 -12.61 17.53
C ALA A 365 -32.87 -13.21 18.84
N VAL A 366 -32.42 -14.47 18.82
CA VAL A 366 -31.77 -15.11 19.98
C VAL A 366 -30.50 -14.32 20.36
N ALA A 367 -29.68 -13.95 19.41
CA ALA A 367 -28.49 -13.14 19.68
C ALA A 367 -28.83 -11.76 20.29
N ALA A 368 -29.89 -11.10 19.81
CA ALA A 368 -30.36 -9.83 20.39
C ALA A 368 -30.82 -9.97 21.83
N VAL A 369 -31.54 -11.05 22.15
CA VAL A 369 -31.94 -11.36 23.54
C VAL A 369 -30.73 -11.63 24.44
N LEU A 370 -29.75 -12.42 23.93
CA LEU A 370 -28.52 -12.69 24.68
C LEU A 370 -27.73 -11.40 24.92
N MET A 371 -27.60 -10.54 23.92
CA MET A 371 -26.88 -9.26 24.05
C MET A 371 -27.60 -8.33 25.05
N ALA A 372 -28.93 -8.25 25.03
CA ALA A 372 -29.70 -7.46 25.96
C ALA A 372 -29.56 -8.02 27.42
N ALA A 373 -29.65 -9.33 27.59
CA ALA A 373 -29.44 -9.98 28.88
C ALA A 373 -28.03 -9.77 29.42
N GLY A 374 -27.00 -9.93 28.56
CA GLY A 374 -25.61 -9.67 28.91
C GLY A 374 -25.34 -8.23 29.33
N THR A 375 -25.99 -7.28 28.69
CA THR A 375 -25.89 -5.85 29.04
C THR A 375 -26.52 -5.60 30.40
N ALA A 376 -27.72 -6.11 30.63
CA ALA A 376 -28.48 -5.93 31.91
C ALA A 376 -27.78 -6.62 33.09
N VAL A 377 -27.40 -7.90 32.91
CA VAL A 377 -26.70 -8.66 33.98
C VAL A 377 -25.34 -8.08 34.27
N GLY A 378 -24.59 -7.74 33.20
CA GLY A 378 -23.26 -7.13 33.34
C GLY A 378 -23.29 -5.82 34.10
N TRP A 379 -24.32 -5.01 33.88
CA TRP A 379 -24.49 -3.75 34.62
C TRP A 379 -24.66 -3.97 36.16
N HIS A 380 -25.44 -4.97 36.55
CA HIS A 380 -25.77 -5.22 37.94
C HIS A 380 -24.74 -6.03 38.72
N SER A 381 -23.84 -6.77 38.04
CA SER A 381 -22.98 -7.74 38.74
C SER A 381 -21.49 -7.68 38.36
N TRP A 382 -21.13 -7.76 37.08
CA TRP A 382 -19.72 -7.98 36.66
C TRP A 382 -19.13 -6.87 35.80
N GLY A 383 -19.85 -5.79 35.62
CA GLY A 383 -19.50 -4.72 34.67
C GLY A 383 -20.03 -4.98 33.24
N ILE A 384 -20.51 -3.91 32.61
CA ILE A 384 -21.19 -3.97 31.31
C ILE A 384 -20.29 -4.62 30.23
N ALA A 385 -18.99 -4.34 30.21
CA ALA A 385 -18.06 -4.90 29.24
C ALA A 385 -17.93 -6.42 29.33
N THR A 386 -17.94 -6.96 30.55
CA THR A 386 -17.86 -8.41 30.80
C THR A 386 -19.14 -9.11 30.37
N GLY A 387 -20.30 -8.57 30.74
CA GLY A 387 -21.58 -9.13 30.37
C GLY A 387 -21.81 -9.14 28.87
N VAL A 388 -21.50 -8.05 28.19
CA VAL A 388 -21.60 -7.93 26.73
C VAL A 388 -20.59 -8.86 26.01
N CYS A 389 -19.38 -9.00 26.53
CA CYS A 389 -18.39 -9.90 25.99
C CYS A 389 -18.84 -11.36 26.02
N LEU A 390 -19.31 -11.84 27.18
CA LEU A 390 -19.81 -13.20 27.32
C LEU A 390 -21.04 -13.44 26.43
N ALA A 391 -21.97 -12.50 26.38
CA ALA A 391 -23.14 -12.59 25.52
C ALA A 391 -22.75 -12.65 24.01
N ALA A 392 -21.78 -11.83 23.59
CA ALA A 392 -21.31 -11.83 22.23
C ALA A 392 -20.64 -13.16 21.83
N LEU A 393 -19.87 -13.77 22.73
CA LEU A 393 -19.25 -15.08 22.48
C LEU A 393 -20.29 -16.20 22.39
N VAL A 394 -21.26 -16.22 23.27
CA VAL A 394 -22.35 -17.22 23.25
C VAL A 394 -23.19 -17.04 21.97
N ALA A 395 -23.60 -15.82 21.66
CA ALA A 395 -24.35 -15.52 20.44
C ALA A 395 -23.57 -15.86 19.17
N ALA A 396 -22.25 -15.57 19.12
CA ALA A 396 -21.40 -15.99 18.04
C ALA A 396 -21.36 -17.51 17.87
N GLY A 397 -21.28 -18.27 18.98
CA GLY A 397 -21.34 -19.72 18.98
C GLY A 397 -22.65 -20.25 18.38
N VAL A 398 -23.79 -19.66 18.75
CA VAL A 398 -25.10 -20.01 18.17
C VAL A 398 -25.15 -19.75 16.67
N LEU A 399 -24.68 -18.62 16.20
CA LEU A 399 -24.70 -18.30 14.76
C LEU A 399 -23.69 -19.12 13.96
N ILE A 400 -22.48 -19.37 14.48
CA ILE A 400 -21.46 -20.21 13.84
C ILE A 400 -22.00 -21.63 13.64
N THR A 401 -22.65 -22.21 14.65
CA THR A 401 -23.25 -23.55 14.55
C THR A 401 -24.42 -23.56 13.57
N ALA A 402 -25.29 -22.57 13.61
CA ALA A 402 -26.42 -22.43 12.68
C ALA A 402 -25.98 -22.31 11.23
N ALA A 403 -24.90 -21.55 10.97
CA ALA A 403 -24.31 -21.35 9.64
C ALA A 403 -23.31 -22.44 9.22
N ARG A 404 -22.93 -23.34 10.12
CA ARG A 404 -21.91 -24.39 9.91
C ARG A 404 -20.59 -23.81 9.38
N LEU A 405 -20.09 -22.74 10.02
CA LEU A 405 -18.85 -22.13 9.60
C LEU A 405 -17.65 -23.02 9.94
N PRO A 406 -16.68 -23.19 9.04
CA PRO A 406 -15.45 -23.92 9.33
C PRO A 406 -14.57 -23.12 10.29
N LEU A 407 -13.85 -23.80 11.19
CA LEU A 407 -12.90 -23.14 12.08
C LEU A 407 -11.58 -22.86 11.36
N PRO A 408 -11.04 -21.63 11.44
CA PRO A 408 -9.79 -21.25 10.78
C PRO A 408 -8.57 -21.60 11.66
N TRP A 409 -8.29 -22.89 11.85
CA TRP A 409 -7.27 -23.41 12.78
C TRP A 409 -5.89 -22.78 12.63
N ALA A 410 -5.42 -22.62 11.37
CA ALA A 410 -4.09 -22.05 11.14
C ALA A 410 -3.96 -20.61 11.67
N SER A 411 -4.97 -19.78 11.43
CA SER A 411 -4.96 -18.40 11.93
C SER A 411 -5.18 -18.31 13.43
N LEU A 412 -5.94 -19.27 14.02
CA LEU A 412 -6.10 -19.37 15.48
C LEU A 412 -4.76 -19.66 16.17
N VAL A 413 -4.00 -20.64 15.68
CA VAL A 413 -2.67 -20.98 16.24
C VAL A 413 -1.72 -19.78 16.12
N VAL A 414 -1.68 -19.15 14.93
CA VAL A 414 -0.81 -17.97 14.73
C VAL A 414 -1.24 -16.81 15.63
N ALA A 415 -2.53 -16.57 15.80
CA ALA A 415 -3.02 -15.50 16.68
C ALA A 415 -2.70 -15.77 18.17
N LEU A 416 -2.79 -17.01 18.61
CA LEU A 416 -2.38 -17.39 19.97
C LEU A 416 -0.90 -17.15 20.21
N VAL A 417 -0.04 -17.61 19.29
CA VAL A 417 1.41 -17.36 19.36
C VAL A 417 1.70 -15.86 19.32
N ALA A 418 1.06 -15.13 18.40
CA ALA A 418 1.19 -13.68 18.32
C ALA A 418 0.74 -13.00 19.60
N GLY A 419 -0.36 -13.44 20.20
CA GLY A 419 -0.87 -12.93 21.48
C GLY A 419 0.13 -13.11 22.62
N VAL A 420 0.78 -14.27 22.72
CA VAL A 420 1.83 -14.52 23.73
C VAL A 420 3.04 -13.62 23.50
N VAL A 421 3.50 -13.49 22.24
CA VAL A 421 4.65 -12.63 21.90
C VAL A 421 4.33 -11.16 22.21
N LEU A 422 3.17 -10.69 21.83
CA LEU A 422 2.71 -9.33 22.08
C LEU A 422 2.52 -9.06 23.59
N TRP A 423 1.99 -10.02 24.33
CA TRP A 423 1.81 -9.90 25.79
C TRP A 423 3.17 -9.78 26.51
N GLN A 424 4.17 -10.58 26.10
CA GLN A 424 5.52 -10.46 26.66
C GLN A 424 6.17 -9.12 26.26
N ALA A 425 5.96 -8.68 25.03
CA ALA A 425 6.48 -7.41 24.52
C ALA A 425 5.79 -6.19 25.15
N ALA A 426 4.54 -6.33 25.66
CA ALA A 426 3.75 -5.23 26.23
C ALA A 426 4.38 -4.60 27.49
N ARG A 427 5.37 -5.27 28.11
CA ARG A 427 6.16 -4.72 29.21
C ARG A 427 6.99 -3.50 28.80
N TRP A 428 7.30 -3.34 27.50
CA TRP A 428 8.04 -2.24 26.95
C TRP A 428 7.39 -1.78 25.63
N ALA A 429 6.77 -0.61 25.63
CA ALA A 429 5.98 -0.11 24.51
C ALA A 429 6.69 -0.15 23.13
N PRO A 430 7.99 0.23 22.99
CA PRO A 430 8.69 0.10 21.71
C PRO A 430 8.81 -1.36 21.22
N ALA A 431 9.04 -2.32 22.13
CA ALA A 431 9.10 -3.74 21.76
C ALA A 431 7.74 -4.24 21.29
N TRP A 432 6.65 -3.83 21.94
CA TRP A 432 5.31 -4.16 21.51
C TRP A 432 4.98 -3.57 20.13
N MET A 433 5.38 -2.32 19.85
CA MET A 433 5.20 -1.71 18.54
C MET A 433 5.93 -2.51 17.44
N VAL A 434 7.18 -2.90 17.68
CA VAL A 434 7.95 -3.73 16.75
C VAL A 434 7.28 -5.10 16.56
N ALA A 435 6.86 -5.75 17.65
CA ALA A 435 6.16 -7.03 17.59
C ALA A 435 4.85 -6.92 16.81
N THR A 436 4.10 -5.84 16.98
CA THR A 436 2.86 -5.57 16.23
C THR A 436 3.12 -5.45 14.72
N VAL A 437 4.19 -4.77 14.31
CA VAL A 437 4.60 -4.70 12.90
C VAL A 437 4.95 -6.09 12.37
N LEU A 438 5.69 -6.88 13.13
CA LEU A 438 6.05 -8.26 12.75
C LEU A 438 4.80 -9.16 12.61
N VAL A 439 3.87 -9.06 13.54
CA VAL A 439 2.56 -9.76 13.45
C VAL A 439 1.82 -9.32 12.19
N GLY A 440 1.80 -8.03 11.87
CA GLY A 440 1.23 -7.51 10.63
C GLY A 440 1.84 -8.14 9.37
N VAL A 441 3.15 -8.33 9.35
CA VAL A 441 3.87 -9.02 8.25
C VAL A 441 3.43 -10.49 8.14
N VAL A 442 3.30 -11.21 9.26
CA VAL A 442 2.83 -12.61 9.27
C VAL A 442 1.39 -12.71 8.78
N VAL A 443 0.52 -11.79 9.22
CA VAL A 443 -0.87 -11.70 8.76
C VAL A 443 -0.93 -11.49 7.25
N LEU A 444 -0.13 -10.57 6.72
CA LEU A 444 -0.06 -10.32 5.28
C LEU A 444 0.40 -11.56 4.49
N ARG A 445 1.20 -12.45 5.06
CA ARG A 445 1.55 -13.75 4.46
C ARG A 445 0.37 -14.73 4.49
N GLY A 446 -0.34 -14.82 5.61
CA GLY A 446 -1.42 -15.78 5.81
C GLY A 446 -2.67 -15.51 4.97
N VAL A 447 -2.96 -14.25 4.67
CA VAL A 447 -4.09 -13.84 3.79
C VAL A 447 -3.88 -14.24 2.33
N ARG A 448 -2.66 -14.68 1.97
CA ARG A 448 -2.29 -14.98 0.58
C ARG A 448 -2.47 -16.45 0.26
N LYS A 449 -3.27 -16.75 -0.77
CA LYS A 449 -3.15 -18.00 -1.50
C LYS A 449 -2.05 -17.83 -2.56
N PRO A 450 -1.10 -18.78 -2.67
CA PRO A 450 -0.24 -18.83 -3.84
C PRO A 450 -1.13 -19.02 -5.08
N ARG A 451 -1.17 -18.03 -5.97
CA ARG A 451 -1.71 -18.22 -7.30
C ARG A 451 -0.73 -19.12 -8.04
N GLN A 452 -1.19 -20.27 -8.52
CA GLN A 452 -0.39 -21.13 -9.38
C GLN A 452 0.15 -20.31 -10.57
N ALA A 453 1.47 -20.17 -10.64
CA ALA A 453 2.14 -19.63 -11.80
C ALA A 453 2.01 -20.65 -12.92
N SER A 454 1.38 -20.29 -14.02
CA SER A 454 1.38 -21.14 -15.22
C SER A 454 2.74 -20.95 -15.92
N ALA A 455 3.58 -21.96 -15.90
CA ALA A 455 4.84 -21.95 -16.63
C ALA A 455 4.60 -22.14 -18.13
N GLY A 456 4.15 -21.08 -18.79
CA GLY A 456 4.20 -20.97 -20.24
C GLY A 456 5.62 -20.63 -20.71
N PRO A 457 5.94 -20.80 -22.01
CA PRO A 457 7.26 -20.43 -22.54
C PRO A 457 7.56 -18.92 -22.35
N ARG A 458 6.55 -18.10 -22.17
CA ARG A 458 6.60 -16.66 -21.99
C ARG A 458 6.18 -16.31 -20.56
N LEU A 459 7.09 -15.74 -19.75
CA LEU A 459 6.80 -15.32 -18.38
C LEU A 459 6.26 -13.89 -18.37
N ARG A 460 5.32 -13.64 -17.48
CA ARG A 460 4.90 -12.28 -17.10
C ARG A 460 5.77 -11.83 -15.94
N VAL A 461 6.69 -10.92 -16.21
CA VAL A 461 7.65 -10.42 -15.22
C VAL A 461 7.20 -9.05 -14.73
N LEU A 462 7.01 -8.93 -13.44
CA LEU A 462 6.79 -7.65 -12.77
C LEU A 462 8.09 -7.18 -12.13
N HIS A 463 8.70 -6.16 -12.71
CA HIS A 463 9.95 -5.61 -12.24
C HIS A 463 9.67 -4.40 -11.33
N LEU A 464 10.04 -4.49 -10.07
CA LEU A 464 9.96 -3.42 -9.09
C LEU A 464 11.23 -2.58 -9.20
N GLY A 465 11.26 -1.70 -10.21
CA GLY A 465 12.34 -0.76 -10.46
C GLY A 465 12.09 0.55 -9.71
N PHE A 466 13.13 1.20 -9.25
CA PHE A 466 13.01 2.47 -8.55
C PHE A 466 13.11 3.67 -9.50
N GLU A 467 14.14 3.69 -10.35
CA GLU A 467 14.42 4.77 -11.27
C GLU A 467 13.86 4.49 -12.66
N ASP A 468 13.17 5.49 -13.22
CA ASP A 468 12.82 5.49 -14.64
C ASP A 468 14.03 5.97 -15.47
N PRO A 469 14.41 5.29 -16.57
CA PRO A 469 15.44 5.79 -17.48
C PRO A 469 15.18 7.20 -18.03
N ALA A 470 13.90 7.60 -18.12
CA ALA A 470 13.53 8.95 -18.58
C ALA A 470 13.60 10.01 -17.47
N LEU A 471 13.84 9.62 -16.21
CA LEU A 471 14.01 10.57 -15.11
C LEU A 471 15.33 11.35 -15.29
N PRO A 472 15.30 12.69 -15.33
CA PRO A 472 16.53 13.48 -15.42
C PRO A 472 17.49 13.15 -14.28
N GLY A 473 18.71 12.77 -14.62
CA GLY A 473 19.74 12.38 -13.65
C GLY A 473 19.65 10.93 -13.15
N SER A 474 18.87 10.08 -13.82
CA SER A 474 18.86 8.63 -13.53
C SER A 474 20.26 8.02 -13.65
N GLY A 475 20.55 7.05 -12.78
CA GLY A 475 21.86 6.44 -12.67
C GLY A 475 22.07 5.19 -13.53
N GLY A 476 23.26 4.57 -13.40
CA GLY A 476 23.59 3.32 -14.09
C GLY A 476 22.65 2.14 -13.76
N GLY A 477 21.97 2.20 -12.62
CA GLY A 477 20.96 1.23 -12.24
C GLY A 477 19.77 1.21 -13.19
N ALA A 478 19.23 2.38 -13.53
CA ALA A 478 18.14 2.50 -14.49
C ALA A 478 18.56 2.03 -15.90
N VAL A 479 19.80 2.34 -16.32
CA VAL A 479 20.36 1.88 -17.59
C VAL A 479 20.41 0.35 -17.62
N ARG A 480 20.96 -0.29 -16.58
CA ARG A 480 20.99 -1.75 -16.50
C ARG A 480 19.59 -2.35 -16.59
N THR A 481 18.67 -1.85 -15.79
CA THR A 481 17.29 -2.35 -15.73
C THR A 481 16.63 -2.24 -17.10
N HIS A 482 16.82 -1.12 -17.82
CA HIS A 482 16.28 -0.96 -19.16
C HIS A 482 16.97 -1.88 -20.18
N GLU A 483 18.31 -1.92 -20.20
CA GLU A 483 19.06 -2.72 -21.16
C GLU A 483 18.79 -4.22 -21.05
N MET A 484 18.64 -4.72 -19.82
CA MET A 484 18.25 -6.10 -19.58
C MET A 484 16.81 -6.36 -19.99
N ASN A 485 15.89 -5.51 -19.55
CA ASN A 485 14.46 -5.73 -19.79
C ASN A 485 14.07 -5.61 -21.26
N ARG A 486 14.65 -4.68 -22.02
CA ARG A 486 14.36 -4.55 -23.48
C ARG A 486 14.77 -5.79 -24.28
N ARG A 487 15.80 -6.51 -23.82
CA ARG A 487 16.21 -7.78 -24.45
C ARG A 487 15.33 -8.93 -24.01
N LEU A 488 15.04 -9.02 -22.74
CA LEU A 488 14.16 -10.03 -22.16
C LEU A 488 12.70 -9.88 -22.64
N ALA A 489 12.26 -8.67 -22.99
CA ALA A 489 10.93 -8.41 -23.54
C ALA A 489 10.68 -9.07 -24.89
N ARG A 490 11.73 -9.53 -25.60
CA ARG A 490 11.58 -10.36 -26.79
C ARG A 490 10.91 -11.69 -26.48
N ASN A 491 11.15 -12.25 -25.28
CA ASN A 491 10.71 -13.57 -24.86
C ASN A 491 9.74 -13.55 -23.68
N HIS A 492 9.52 -12.41 -23.02
CA HIS A 492 8.71 -12.24 -21.82
C HIS A 492 7.84 -11.00 -21.92
N ASP A 493 6.76 -10.98 -21.14
CA ASP A 493 5.92 -9.79 -20.97
C ASP A 493 6.39 -9.04 -19.71
N ILE A 494 7.07 -7.91 -19.89
CA ILE A 494 7.73 -7.19 -18.81
C ILE A 494 7.01 -5.89 -18.51
N THR A 495 6.60 -5.72 -17.25
CA THR A 495 6.11 -4.46 -16.70
C THR A 495 7.06 -3.99 -15.61
N VAL A 496 7.57 -2.76 -15.74
CA VAL A 496 8.45 -2.13 -14.75
C VAL A 496 7.65 -1.08 -13.99
N LEU A 497 7.57 -1.24 -12.67
CA LEU A 497 6.97 -0.25 -11.79
C LEU A 497 8.06 0.70 -11.30
N THR A 498 7.94 1.98 -11.63
CA THR A 498 8.90 3.02 -11.25
C THR A 498 8.27 4.10 -10.38
N THR A 499 9.08 4.96 -9.79
CA THR A 499 8.57 6.06 -8.96
C THR A 499 7.85 7.10 -9.80
N ARG A 500 6.77 7.68 -9.23
CA ARG A 500 6.08 8.83 -9.81
C ARG A 500 6.90 10.10 -9.62
N TRP A 501 7.01 10.90 -10.68
CA TRP A 501 7.67 12.21 -10.68
C TRP A 501 6.91 13.21 -11.56
N PRO A 502 7.10 14.53 -11.42
CA PRO A 502 6.40 15.52 -12.24
C PRO A 502 6.76 15.36 -13.72
N GLY A 503 5.74 15.17 -14.57
CA GLY A 503 5.92 14.95 -16.01
C GLY A 503 6.11 13.49 -16.42
N CYS A 504 6.07 12.52 -15.49
CA CYS A 504 6.11 11.11 -15.85
C CYS A 504 4.85 10.68 -16.60
N VAL A 505 5.00 9.84 -17.61
CA VAL A 505 3.91 9.27 -18.41
C VAL A 505 4.13 7.77 -18.54
N ASP A 506 3.08 7.00 -18.25
CA ASP A 506 3.10 5.56 -18.48
C ASP A 506 3.25 5.29 -19.96
N ARG A 507 4.18 4.40 -20.32
CA ARG A 507 4.56 4.16 -21.71
C ARG A 507 5.02 2.73 -21.93
N VAL A 508 5.04 2.34 -23.19
CA VAL A 508 5.79 1.17 -23.67
C VAL A 508 7.00 1.67 -24.45
N GLN A 509 8.16 1.26 -24.01
CA GLN A 509 9.45 1.62 -24.64
C GLN A 509 10.26 0.34 -24.86
N ASP A 510 10.70 0.10 -26.09
CA ASP A 510 11.50 -1.09 -26.48
C ASP A 510 10.87 -2.43 -26.03
N GLY A 511 9.53 -2.55 -26.09
CA GLY A 511 8.78 -3.73 -25.66
C GLY A 511 8.55 -3.84 -24.15
N VAL A 512 9.07 -2.93 -23.33
CA VAL A 512 8.93 -2.88 -21.88
C VAL A 512 7.85 -1.87 -21.50
N ARG A 513 6.90 -2.27 -20.68
CA ARG A 513 5.87 -1.38 -20.14
C ARG A 513 6.35 -0.72 -18.86
N TYR A 514 6.39 0.61 -18.85
CA TYR A 514 6.71 1.43 -17.69
C TYR A 514 5.44 2.01 -17.08
N GLU A 515 5.22 1.77 -15.79
CA GLU A 515 4.11 2.33 -15.03
C GLU A 515 4.64 3.06 -13.79
N HIS A 516 4.10 4.26 -13.54
CA HIS A 516 4.58 5.12 -12.46
C HIS A 516 3.71 4.97 -11.22
N VAL A 517 4.33 4.54 -10.13
CA VAL A 517 3.69 4.21 -8.86
C VAL A 517 4.10 5.20 -7.78
N GLY A 518 3.14 5.67 -7.01
CA GLY A 518 3.41 6.51 -5.85
C GLY A 518 2.19 7.29 -5.39
N ILE A 519 2.21 7.69 -4.13
CA ILE A 519 1.23 8.57 -3.50
C ILE A 519 1.80 9.99 -3.52
N GLY A 520 1.00 10.96 -3.93
CA GLY A 520 1.40 12.37 -4.00
C GLY A 520 2.02 12.78 -5.34
N SER A 521 2.56 14.00 -5.41
CA SER A 521 3.06 14.62 -6.63
C SER A 521 4.47 14.17 -7.06
N GLY A 522 5.21 13.51 -6.19
CA GLY A 522 6.59 13.09 -6.45
C GLY A 522 7.62 14.22 -6.64
N ARG A 523 7.28 15.47 -6.24
CA ARG A 523 8.17 16.63 -6.43
C ARG A 523 9.46 16.54 -5.60
N THR A 524 9.38 16.02 -4.40
CA THR A 524 10.54 15.86 -3.53
C THR A 524 11.10 14.44 -3.60
N HIS A 525 12.42 14.30 -3.47
CA HIS A 525 13.08 12.99 -3.50
C HIS A 525 12.54 12.06 -2.39
N LEU A 526 12.41 12.56 -1.16
CA LEU A 526 11.86 11.79 -0.05
C LEU A 526 10.38 11.41 -0.26
N GLY A 527 9.58 12.33 -0.80
CA GLY A 527 8.18 12.08 -1.14
C GLY A 527 8.02 11.00 -2.22
N ARG A 528 8.91 10.95 -3.22
CA ARG A 528 8.94 9.88 -4.23
C ARG A 528 9.20 8.52 -3.59
N ILE A 529 10.22 8.44 -2.74
CA ILE A 529 10.61 7.22 -2.04
C ILE A 529 9.46 6.71 -1.17
N ALA A 530 8.94 7.54 -0.28
CA ALA A 530 7.88 7.18 0.64
C ALA A 530 6.59 6.82 -0.09
N GLY A 531 6.18 7.63 -1.08
CA GLY A 531 4.99 7.40 -1.89
C GLY A 531 5.06 6.09 -2.68
N TYR A 532 6.22 5.77 -3.25
CA TYR A 532 6.47 4.51 -3.94
C TYR A 532 6.41 3.32 -2.96
N ALA A 533 7.16 3.38 -1.87
CA ALA A 533 7.24 2.31 -0.88
C ALA A 533 5.86 1.91 -0.33
N VAL A 534 5.02 2.91 -0.02
CA VAL A 534 3.66 2.68 0.49
C VAL A 534 2.72 2.14 -0.59
N ALA A 535 2.81 2.64 -1.81
CA ALA A 535 1.91 2.24 -2.90
C ALA A 535 2.24 0.87 -3.49
N LEU A 536 3.53 0.51 -3.50
CA LEU A 536 4.07 -0.67 -4.20
C LEU A 536 3.38 -1.99 -3.82
N PRO A 537 3.15 -2.35 -2.53
CA PRO A 537 2.48 -3.59 -2.15
C PRO A 537 1.04 -3.70 -2.66
N PHE A 538 0.36 -2.58 -2.85
CA PHE A 538 -1.03 -2.54 -3.33
C PHE A 538 -1.10 -2.58 -4.85
N VAL A 539 -0.25 -1.83 -5.53
CA VAL A 539 -0.23 -1.75 -6.99
C VAL A 539 0.27 -3.06 -7.60
N SER A 540 1.34 -3.65 -7.06
CA SER A 540 1.89 -4.92 -7.55
C SER A 540 0.88 -6.07 -7.55
N ARG A 541 -0.11 -6.04 -6.65
CA ARG A 541 -1.19 -7.04 -6.60
C ARG A 541 -2.15 -6.97 -7.78
N ARG A 542 -2.24 -5.83 -8.47
CA ARG A 542 -3.10 -5.63 -9.63
C ARG A 542 -2.54 -6.28 -10.88
N HIS A 543 -1.23 -6.53 -10.90
CA HIS A 543 -0.55 -7.15 -12.03
C HIS A 543 -0.53 -8.68 -11.88
N ALA A 544 -0.93 -9.36 -12.94
CA ALA A 544 -0.71 -10.80 -13.04
C ALA A 544 0.77 -11.01 -13.40
N ALA A 545 1.56 -11.63 -12.53
CA ALA A 545 2.97 -11.91 -12.77
C ALA A 545 3.31 -13.34 -12.36
N ASP A 546 4.17 -13.97 -13.12
CA ASP A 546 4.72 -15.30 -12.87
C ASP A 546 6.02 -15.18 -12.05
N LEU A 547 6.72 -14.05 -12.19
CA LEU A 547 7.94 -13.70 -11.47
C LEU A 547 7.89 -12.23 -11.06
N VAL A 548 8.34 -11.92 -9.85
CA VAL A 548 8.62 -10.56 -9.39
C VAL A 548 10.13 -10.38 -9.31
N VAL A 549 10.65 -9.35 -9.94
CA VAL A 549 12.05 -8.95 -9.85
C VAL A 549 12.12 -7.66 -9.07
N GLU A 550 12.93 -7.60 -8.04
CA GLU A 550 13.13 -6.41 -7.21
C GLU A 550 14.51 -5.83 -7.47
N ASP A 551 14.60 -4.60 -7.98
CA ASP A 551 15.84 -3.82 -7.90
C ASP A 551 16.12 -3.52 -6.44
N PHE A 552 17.00 -4.30 -5.83
CA PHE A 552 17.29 -4.23 -4.40
C PHE A 552 18.12 -3.01 -4.06
N PHE A 553 17.51 -2.06 -3.40
CA PHE A 553 18.10 -0.79 -3.00
C PHE A 553 17.57 -0.34 -1.63
N ALA A 554 18.31 -0.63 -0.58
CA ALA A 554 17.91 -0.25 0.79
C ALA A 554 18.05 1.28 1.00
N PRO A 555 17.09 1.94 1.67
CA PRO A 555 15.89 1.40 2.31
C PRO A 555 14.65 1.39 1.40
N VAL A 556 14.77 1.71 0.13
CA VAL A 556 13.65 2.09 -0.74
C VAL A 556 12.91 0.90 -1.31
N SER A 557 13.61 -0.06 -1.87
CA SER A 557 13.00 -1.22 -2.53
C SER A 557 13.15 -2.52 -1.74
N SER A 558 14.06 -2.58 -0.78
CA SER A 558 14.25 -3.76 0.07
C SER A 558 13.26 -3.85 1.24
N ILE A 559 11.99 -3.53 0.98
CA ILE A 559 10.89 -3.65 1.96
C ILE A 559 10.42 -5.12 2.06
N GLY A 560 11.30 -6.06 1.75
CA GLY A 560 11.01 -7.46 1.82
C GLY A 560 9.94 -7.90 0.83
N ALA A 561 10.11 -7.62 -0.46
CA ALA A 561 9.19 -8.01 -1.51
C ALA A 561 8.79 -9.51 -1.46
N PRO A 562 9.68 -10.46 -1.13
CA PRO A 562 9.29 -11.85 -0.92
C PRO A 562 8.24 -12.06 0.16
N LEU A 563 8.16 -11.15 1.13
CA LEU A 563 7.23 -11.24 2.25
C LEU A 563 5.79 -10.87 1.88
N TRP A 564 5.59 -10.00 0.88
CA TRP A 564 4.27 -9.46 0.57
C TRP A 564 3.80 -9.70 -0.87
N THR A 565 4.64 -10.19 -1.79
CA THR A 565 4.23 -10.50 -3.17
C THR A 565 3.45 -11.82 -3.27
N GLY A 566 3.80 -12.82 -2.45
CA GLY A 566 3.23 -14.18 -2.55
C GLY A 566 3.54 -14.88 -3.88
N ARG A 567 4.66 -14.52 -4.53
CA ARG A 567 5.11 -15.01 -5.84
C ARG A 567 6.60 -15.30 -5.81
N PRO A 568 7.14 -16.06 -6.78
CA PRO A 568 8.58 -16.15 -6.96
C PRO A 568 9.16 -14.75 -7.01
N THR A 569 10.11 -14.44 -6.14
CA THR A 569 10.72 -13.11 -6.07
C THR A 569 12.22 -13.23 -6.12
N LEU A 570 12.82 -12.50 -7.05
CA LEU A 570 14.26 -12.40 -7.29
C LEU A 570 14.73 -11.00 -6.93
N GLY A 571 15.74 -10.86 -6.07
CA GLY A 571 16.38 -9.58 -5.78
C GLY A 571 17.59 -9.35 -6.68
N VAL A 572 17.64 -8.24 -7.41
CA VAL A 572 18.80 -7.82 -8.20
C VAL A 572 19.55 -6.74 -7.43
N VAL A 573 20.74 -7.05 -6.97
CA VAL A 573 21.54 -6.18 -6.09
C VAL A 573 22.60 -5.45 -6.91
N GLN A 574 22.29 -4.21 -7.24
CA GLN A 574 23.21 -3.31 -7.94
C GLN A 574 24.04 -2.45 -7.00
N TRP A 575 23.60 -2.31 -5.75
CA TRP A 575 24.24 -1.47 -4.74
C TRP A 575 24.05 -2.08 -3.35
N LEU A 576 25.09 -2.12 -2.55
CA LEU A 576 25.10 -2.71 -1.22
C LEU A 576 26.02 -1.90 -0.29
N ASN A 577 25.55 -0.75 0.17
CA ASN A 577 26.30 0.13 1.06
C ASN A 577 25.40 1.02 1.93
N ALA A 578 24.36 0.41 2.52
CA ALA A 578 23.46 1.13 3.40
C ALA A 578 24.14 1.63 4.68
N GLY A 579 25.29 1.08 5.06
CA GLY A 579 26.11 1.55 6.19
C GLY A 579 26.59 2.99 6.01
N GLU A 580 27.00 3.40 4.82
CA GLU A 580 27.38 4.78 4.52
C GLU A 580 26.19 5.73 4.60
N LYS A 581 25.05 5.34 4.00
CA LYS A 581 23.81 6.10 4.09
C LYS A 581 23.29 6.19 5.53
N SER A 582 23.49 5.14 6.33
CA SER A 582 23.17 5.16 7.75
C SER A 582 23.97 6.24 8.51
N ARG A 583 25.25 6.38 8.19
CA ARG A 583 26.09 7.46 8.76
C ARG A 583 25.68 8.83 8.27
N GLN A 584 25.39 8.96 6.97
CA GLN A 584 25.00 10.24 6.36
C GLN A 584 23.67 10.77 6.92
N TYR A 585 22.67 9.90 7.09
CA TYR A 585 21.31 10.28 7.54
C TYR A 585 21.04 10.01 9.02
N ARG A 586 22.00 9.43 9.75
CA ARG A 586 21.88 9.02 11.16
C ARG A 586 20.68 8.07 11.42
N LEU A 587 20.34 7.24 10.45
CA LEU A 587 19.27 6.24 10.51
C LEU A 587 19.84 4.85 10.23
N PRO A 588 19.38 3.79 10.90
CA PRO A 588 19.98 2.46 10.81
C PRO A 588 19.56 1.70 9.53
N PHE A 589 19.80 2.28 8.35
CA PHE A 589 19.46 1.66 7.06
C PHE A 589 20.17 0.33 6.81
N PHE A 590 21.32 0.11 7.44
CA PHE A 590 22.04 -1.17 7.39
C PHE A 590 21.21 -2.33 7.98
N LEU A 591 20.31 -2.08 8.94
CA LEU A 591 19.38 -3.11 9.46
C LEU A 591 18.34 -3.48 8.40
N VAL A 592 17.82 -2.50 7.66
CA VAL A 592 16.87 -2.72 6.56
C VAL A 592 17.54 -3.52 5.44
N GLU A 593 18.79 -3.18 5.07
CA GLU A 593 19.56 -3.91 4.08
C GLU A 593 19.77 -5.37 4.52
N ARG A 594 20.22 -5.60 5.76
CA ARG A 594 20.40 -6.97 6.30
C ARG A 594 19.09 -7.77 6.34
N ALA A 595 18.01 -7.14 6.80
CA ALA A 595 16.71 -7.79 6.86
C ALA A 595 16.22 -8.12 5.44
N GLY A 596 16.32 -7.17 4.50
CA GLY A 596 15.94 -7.36 3.12
C GLY A 596 16.70 -8.51 2.44
N VAL A 597 18.02 -8.56 2.57
CA VAL A 597 18.84 -9.66 2.04
C VAL A 597 18.39 -11.02 2.61
N ARG A 598 18.09 -11.09 3.91
CA ARG A 598 17.65 -12.34 4.56
C ARG A 598 16.26 -12.80 4.14
N THR A 599 15.43 -11.95 3.59
CA THR A 599 14.10 -12.33 3.09
C THR A 599 14.13 -12.98 1.71
N HIS A 600 15.18 -12.73 0.93
CA HIS A 600 15.34 -13.27 -0.41
C HIS A 600 16.00 -14.64 -0.37
N ARG A 601 15.47 -15.56 -1.15
CA ARG A 601 16.05 -16.90 -1.34
C ARG A 601 16.94 -16.96 -2.57
N ARG A 602 16.67 -16.09 -3.56
CA ARG A 602 17.46 -15.97 -4.79
C ARG A 602 17.82 -14.51 -4.99
N LEU A 603 19.09 -14.27 -5.22
CA LEU A 603 19.67 -12.95 -5.42
C LEU A 603 20.57 -12.99 -6.66
N VAL A 604 20.55 -11.91 -7.41
CA VAL A 604 21.50 -11.63 -8.49
C VAL A 604 22.42 -10.51 -8.03
N ALA A 605 23.71 -10.75 -8.05
CA ALA A 605 24.74 -9.77 -7.80
C ALA A 605 25.32 -9.27 -9.13
N VAL A 606 25.75 -8.03 -9.21
CA VAL A 606 26.39 -7.47 -10.42
C VAL A 606 27.90 -7.71 -10.44
N SER A 607 28.49 -8.19 -9.36
CA SER A 607 29.91 -8.54 -9.25
C SER A 607 30.12 -9.64 -8.22
N GLU A 608 31.23 -10.37 -8.31
CA GLU A 608 31.56 -11.40 -7.34
C GLU A 608 31.86 -10.78 -5.96
N GLY A 609 32.39 -9.57 -5.91
CA GLY A 609 32.56 -8.81 -4.67
C GLY A 609 31.24 -8.61 -3.93
N ILE A 610 30.17 -8.22 -4.62
CA ILE A 610 28.81 -8.11 -4.06
C ILE A 610 28.29 -9.50 -3.69
N ALA A 611 28.46 -10.51 -4.54
CA ALA A 611 28.00 -11.87 -4.28
C ALA A 611 28.60 -12.45 -2.99
N ARG A 612 29.90 -12.29 -2.77
CA ARG A 612 30.57 -12.71 -1.50
C ARG A 612 29.93 -12.05 -0.28
N ARG A 613 29.66 -10.75 -0.35
CA ARG A 613 29.02 -10.02 0.75
C ARG A 613 27.58 -10.49 0.99
N LEU A 614 26.82 -10.77 -0.06
CA LEU A 614 25.46 -11.30 0.05
C LEU A 614 25.44 -12.69 0.66
N ARG A 615 26.35 -13.60 0.25
CA ARG A 615 26.49 -14.93 0.84
C ARG A 615 26.88 -14.87 2.32
N ALA A 616 27.73 -13.91 2.70
CA ALA A 616 28.07 -13.68 4.11
C ALA A 616 26.87 -13.15 4.93
N MET A 617 25.97 -12.40 4.33
CA MET A 617 24.77 -11.86 5.01
C MET A 617 23.61 -12.86 5.07
N ASN A 618 23.51 -13.76 4.08
CA ASN A 618 22.47 -14.78 3.96
C ASN A 618 23.03 -16.05 3.30
N ALA A 619 23.56 -16.94 4.13
CA ALA A 619 24.16 -18.20 3.67
C ALA A 619 23.13 -19.18 3.03
N SER A 620 21.83 -18.98 3.28
CA SER A 620 20.75 -19.80 2.72
C SER A 620 20.26 -19.32 1.36
N ALA A 621 20.70 -18.14 0.89
CA ALA A 621 20.30 -17.61 -0.39
C ALA A 621 21.19 -18.16 -1.52
N GLU A 622 20.55 -18.52 -2.63
CA GLU A 622 21.25 -18.75 -3.88
C GLU A 622 21.61 -17.41 -4.51
N VAL A 623 22.93 -17.17 -4.64
CA VAL A 623 23.45 -15.90 -5.19
C VAL A 623 24.15 -16.19 -6.50
N GLU A 624 23.57 -15.70 -7.60
CA GLU A 624 24.14 -15.78 -8.95
C GLU A 624 24.74 -14.43 -9.35
N VAL A 625 25.79 -14.48 -10.16
CA VAL A 625 26.44 -13.26 -10.68
C VAL A 625 26.01 -13.05 -12.11
N VAL A 626 25.29 -11.95 -12.34
CA VAL A 626 24.98 -11.45 -13.69
C VAL A 626 25.45 -10.00 -13.76
N ALA A 627 26.58 -9.82 -14.38
CA ALA A 627 27.30 -8.55 -14.45
C ALA A 627 26.51 -7.45 -15.19
N ASN A 628 27.03 -6.23 -15.13
CA ASN A 628 26.56 -5.17 -16.02
C ASN A 628 27.23 -5.31 -17.39
N GLY A 629 26.51 -4.94 -18.43
CA GLY A 629 26.99 -5.06 -19.79
C GLY A 629 27.50 -3.74 -20.37
N VAL A 630 28.03 -3.84 -21.56
CA VAL A 630 28.48 -2.71 -22.39
C VAL A 630 27.70 -2.69 -23.70
N ASP A 631 27.42 -1.49 -24.20
CA ASP A 631 26.72 -1.29 -25.46
C ASP A 631 27.61 -1.71 -26.66
N ALA A 632 27.01 -2.35 -27.67
CA ALA A 632 27.66 -2.73 -28.88
C ALA A 632 28.32 -1.52 -29.61
N ALA A 633 27.69 -0.35 -29.54
CA ALA A 633 28.21 0.89 -30.07
C ALA A 633 29.59 1.28 -29.50
N ALA A 634 29.95 0.84 -28.29
CA ALA A 634 31.28 1.09 -27.74
C ALA A 634 32.40 0.38 -28.51
N PHE A 635 32.10 -0.76 -29.14
CA PHE A 635 33.06 -1.53 -29.95
C PHE A 635 33.22 -0.98 -31.37
N GLU A 636 32.25 -0.21 -31.86
CA GLU A 636 32.21 0.29 -33.24
C GLU A 636 32.90 1.66 -33.40
N VAL A 637 33.02 2.38 -32.27
CA VAL A 637 33.61 3.71 -32.30
C VAL A 637 35.13 3.64 -32.45
N THR A 638 35.63 4.40 -33.39
CA THR A 638 37.05 4.65 -33.60
C THR A 638 37.32 6.16 -33.50
N ALA A 639 38.41 6.51 -32.86
CA ALA A 639 38.90 7.87 -32.83
C ALA A 639 40.44 7.85 -32.85
N PRO A 640 41.09 8.87 -33.44
CA PRO A 640 42.53 9.02 -33.30
C PRO A 640 42.87 9.10 -31.80
N ARG A 641 43.83 8.30 -31.39
CA ARG A 641 44.28 8.32 -29.99
C ARG A 641 45.10 9.55 -29.74
N GLY A 642 44.69 10.39 -28.85
CA GLY A 642 45.43 11.53 -28.36
C GLY A 642 46.28 11.18 -27.12
N ASP A 643 46.79 12.21 -26.48
CA ASP A 643 47.65 12.10 -25.30
C ASP A 643 46.96 12.38 -23.98
N ASP A 644 45.65 12.70 -24.03
CA ASP A 644 44.87 13.11 -22.85
C ASP A 644 44.60 11.95 -21.88
N VAL A 645 44.66 12.24 -20.58
CA VAL A 645 44.11 11.41 -19.54
C VAL A 645 42.64 11.78 -19.36
N VAL A 646 41.74 10.81 -19.45
CA VAL A 646 40.30 11.06 -19.43
C VAL A 646 39.64 10.43 -18.22
N PHE A 647 38.86 11.22 -17.51
CA PHE A 647 37.88 10.74 -16.52
C PHE A 647 36.48 10.98 -17.06
N VAL A 648 35.61 9.98 -16.88
CA VAL A 648 34.18 10.14 -17.18
C VAL A 648 33.35 9.71 -15.97
N GLY A 649 32.46 10.56 -15.48
CA GLY A 649 31.60 10.24 -14.37
C GLY A 649 31.08 11.45 -13.63
N ARG A 650 30.32 11.20 -12.55
CA ARG A 650 29.83 12.26 -11.69
C ARG A 650 31.00 12.96 -11.01
N LEU A 651 30.99 14.31 -11.03
CA LEU A 651 32.01 15.12 -10.35
C LEU A 651 31.71 15.17 -8.84
N GLU A 652 31.97 14.07 -8.15
CA GLU A 652 31.77 13.85 -6.73
C GLU A 652 33.04 13.29 -6.10
N ILE A 653 33.68 14.09 -5.25
CA ILE A 653 34.98 13.77 -4.65
C ILE A 653 34.89 12.54 -3.75
N ALA A 654 33.86 12.50 -2.88
CA ALA A 654 33.74 11.49 -1.84
C ALA A 654 33.69 10.06 -2.41
N GLN A 655 33.02 9.85 -3.54
CA GLN A 655 32.90 8.54 -4.17
C GLN A 655 33.95 8.34 -5.26
N LYS A 656 34.16 9.33 -6.14
CA LYS A 656 34.95 9.18 -7.35
C LYS A 656 36.44 9.52 -7.18
N GLY A 657 36.85 10.04 -6.02
CA GLY A 657 38.26 10.26 -5.70
C GLY A 657 38.97 11.23 -6.61
N LEU A 658 38.26 12.24 -7.14
CA LEU A 658 38.82 13.20 -8.11
C LEU A 658 39.90 14.12 -7.51
N ASP A 659 39.89 14.33 -6.22
CA ASP A 659 40.96 14.99 -5.46
C ASP A 659 42.26 14.17 -5.53
N LEU A 660 42.17 12.85 -5.40
CA LEU A 660 43.32 11.95 -5.55
C LEU A 660 43.84 11.96 -7.00
N LEU A 661 42.94 12.04 -7.99
CA LEU A 661 43.32 12.14 -9.39
C LEU A 661 44.06 13.45 -9.70
N LEU A 662 43.57 14.58 -9.19
CA LEU A 662 44.21 15.87 -9.37
C LEU A 662 45.61 15.90 -8.76
N ALA A 663 45.77 15.39 -7.53
CA ALA A 663 47.04 15.29 -6.86
C ALA A 663 48.03 14.35 -7.60
N ALA A 664 47.51 13.19 -8.07
CA ALA A 664 48.31 12.23 -8.86
C ALA A 664 48.79 12.80 -10.19
N PHE A 665 47.91 13.53 -10.92
CA PHE A 665 48.21 14.17 -12.17
C PHE A 665 49.21 15.31 -11.97
N ALA A 666 49.01 16.15 -10.99
CA ALA A 666 49.90 17.26 -10.63
C ALA A 666 51.30 16.76 -10.31
N GLY A 667 51.45 15.68 -9.54
CA GLY A 667 52.75 15.11 -9.17
C GLY A 667 53.54 14.51 -10.33
N GLN A 668 52.94 14.38 -11.53
CA GLN A 668 53.58 13.87 -12.75
C GLN A 668 53.34 14.78 -13.97
N ALA A 669 52.91 16.01 -13.76
CA ALA A 669 52.53 16.92 -14.85
C ALA A 669 53.59 17.07 -15.95
N ASP A 670 54.84 17.11 -15.54
CA ASP A 670 55.99 17.25 -16.48
C ASP A 670 56.21 16.01 -17.34
N ARG A 671 55.75 14.84 -16.90
CA ARG A 671 55.89 13.57 -17.65
C ARG A 671 54.65 13.24 -18.50
N LEU A 672 53.52 13.90 -18.27
CA LEU A 672 52.30 13.68 -18.97
C LEU A 672 52.21 14.59 -20.20
N PRO A 673 52.17 14.05 -21.45
CA PRO A 673 52.17 14.89 -22.66
C PRO A 673 50.82 15.59 -22.89
N GLY A 674 49.70 14.99 -22.51
CA GLY A 674 48.34 15.50 -22.70
C GLY A 674 47.71 16.10 -21.45
N ASP A 675 46.52 16.62 -21.62
CA ASP A 675 45.73 17.24 -20.54
C ASP A 675 44.91 16.22 -19.76
N LEU A 676 44.44 16.64 -18.58
CA LEU A 676 43.43 15.90 -17.85
C LEU A 676 42.01 16.38 -18.23
N VAL A 677 41.23 15.51 -18.82
CA VAL A 677 39.86 15.80 -19.25
C VAL A 677 38.88 15.20 -18.21
N LEU A 678 38.14 16.06 -17.56
CA LEU A 678 37.07 15.67 -16.62
C LEU A 678 35.72 15.82 -17.33
N ALA A 679 35.12 14.70 -17.74
CA ALA A 679 33.83 14.67 -18.43
C ALA A 679 32.72 14.22 -17.46
N GLY A 680 31.78 15.09 -17.23
CA GLY A 680 30.64 14.91 -16.34
C GLY A 680 30.21 16.18 -15.64
N THR A 681 29.21 16.08 -14.77
CA THR A 681 28.73 17.15 -13.90
C THR A 681 28.58 16.64 -12.48
N GLY A 682 28.61 17.54 -11.50
CA GLY A 682 28.42 17.12 -10.11
C GLY A 682 28.57 18.27 -9.11
N PRO A 683 28.25 17.99 -7.84
CA PRO A 683 28.22 19.01 -6.80
C PRO A 683 29.59 19.60 -6.47
N ASP A 684 30.67 18.85 -6.72
CA ASP A 684 32.02 19.23 -6.34
C ASP A 684 32.82 19.94 -7.45
N GLU A 685 32.19 20.27 -8.59
CA GLU A 685 32.91 20.89 -9.74
C GLU A 685 33.69 22.16 -9.34
N ARG A 686 33.08 23.06 -8.55
CA ARG A 686 33.78 24.28 -8.06
C ARG A 686 34.99 23.93 -7.19
N ARG A 687 34.89 22.94 -6.34
CA ARG A 687 35.97 22.47 -5.47
C ARG A 687 37.10 21.86 -6.29
N LEU A 688 36.77 21.11 -7.36
CA LEU A 688 37.75 20.53 -8.25
C LEU A 688 38.51 21.60 -9.06
N ARG A 689 37.82 22.65 -9.49
CA ARG A 689 38.47 23.80 -10.15
C ARG A 689 39.46 24.53 -9.23
N ALA A 690 39.02 24.74 -7.96
CA ALA A 690 39.91 25.34 -6.96
C ALA A 690 41.12 24.43 -6.66
N ALA A 691 40.93 23.13 -6.49
CA ALA A 691 42.00 22.17 -6.26
C ALA A 691 42.99 22.10 -7.46
N ALA A 692 42.50 22.20 -8.70
CA ALA A 692 43.36 22.26 -9.87
C ALA A 692 44.25 23.51 -9.85
N ALA A 693 43.71 24.66 -9.42
CA ALA A 693 44.48 25.89 -9.26
C ALA A 693 45.50 25.80 -8.11
N GLU A 694 45.11 25.23 -6.95
CA GLU A 694 46.00 24.99 -5.81
C GLU A 694 47.18 24.08 -6.20
N HIS A 695 46.96 23.11 -7.08
CA HIS A 695 48.00 22.25 -7.60
C HIS A 695 48.79 22.86 -8.79
N GLY A 696 48.43 24.06 -9.27
CA GLY A 696 49.09 24.74 -10.36
C GLY A 696 48.85 24.10 -11.73
N ILE A 697 47.80 23.30 -11.88
CA ILE A 697 47.48 22.55 -13.11
C ILE A 697 46.18 23.00 -13.78
N GLU A 698 45.65 24.17 -13.43
CA GLU A 698 44.35 24.65 -13.93
C GLU A 698 44.31 24.78 -15.46
N ARG A 699 45.44 25.09 -16.09
CA ARG A 699 45.58 25.18 -17.58
C ARG A 699 45.66 23.82 -18.27
N ARG A 700 45.94 22.78 -17.49
CA ARG A 700 46.07 21.39 -17.94
C ARG A 700 44.84 20.53 -17.58
N VAL A 701 43.80 21.13 -16.94
CA VAL A 701 42.57 20.41 -16.56
C VAL A 701 41.40 21.01 -17.34
N ARG A 702 40.80 20.20 -18.18
CA ARG A 702 39.66 20.59 -19.00
C ARG A 702 38.37 19.93 -18.49
N PHE A 703 37.39 20.74 -18.19
CA PHE A 703 36.04 20.28 -17.77
C PHE A 703 35.16 20.22 -19.02
N ALA A 704 34.83 19.00 -19.49
CA ALA A 704 34.10 18.77 -20.74
C ALA A 704 32.58 18.79 -20.58
N GLY A 705 32.06 18.93 -19.33
CA GLY A 705 30.64 18.85 -19.08
C GLY A 705 30.07 17.45 -19.26
N TRP A 706 28.73 17.35 -19.34
CA TRP A 706 28.06 16.07 -19.52
C TRP A 706 28.26 15.49 -20.92
N VAL A 707 28.68 14.24 -20.98
CA VAL A 707 28.86 13.49 -22.24
C VAL A 707 28.04 12.20 -22.23
N SER A 708 27.45 11.82 -23.36
CA SER A 708 26.66 10.60 -23.50
C SER A 708 26.70 10.00 -24.90
N GLY A 709 26.23 8.78 -25.07
CA GLY A 709 26.16 8.10 -26.36
C GLY A 709 27.50 8.06 -27.12
N ALA A 710 27.45 8.26 -28.41
CA ALA A 710 28.64 8.20 -29.27
C ALA A 710 29.73 9.22 -28.91
N ALA A 711 29.37 10.38 -28.35
CA ALA A 711 30.38 11.38 -27.91
C ALA A 711 31.19 10.86 -26.73
N LYS A 712 30.56 10.17 -25.79
CA LYS A 712 31.22 9.49 -24.66
C LYS A 712 32.18 8.41 -25.14
N TYR A 713 31.77 7.58 -26.09
CA TYR A 713 32.61 6.51 -26.60
C TYR A 713 33.78 7.05 -27.45
N ARG A 714 33.56 8.12 -28.20
CA ARG A 714 34.68 8.82 -28.90
C ARG A 714 35.70 9.38 -27.92
N LEU A 715 35.24 9.93 -26.80
CA LEU A 715 36.12 10.44 -25.75
C LEU A 715 36.98 9.31 -25.16
N TYR A 716 36.38 8.15 -24.88
CA TYR A 716 37.14 6.98 -24.45
C TYR A 716 38.12 6.51 -25.52
N ALA A 717 37.67 6.30 -26.76
CA ALA A 717 38.54 5.80 -27.85
C ALA A 717 39.73 6.71 -28.15
N GLY A 718 39.53 8.03 -28.00
CA GLY A 718 40.56 9.03 -28.17
C GLY A 718 41.48 9.21 -26.96
N ALA A 719 41.17 8.65 -25.82
CA ALA A 719 41.96 8.82 -24.59
C ALA A 719 43.28 8.05 -24.67
N ARG A 720 44.36 8.64 -24.19
CA ARG A 720 45.61 7.94 -23.91
C ARG A 720 45.45 6.89 -22.84
N VAL A 721 44.81 7.32 -21.74
CA VAL A 721 44.50 6.49 -20.57
C VAL A 721 43.17 6.97 -19.98
N VAL A 722 42.34 6.04 -19.55
CA VAL A 722 41.14 6.36 -18.78
C VAL A 722 41.40 6.17 -17.30
N ALA A 723 41.20 7.23 -16.52
CA ALA A 723 41.42 7.23 -15.07
C ALA A 723 40.16 6.87 -14.33
N VAL A 724 40.22 5.87 -13.43
CA VAL A 724 39.14 5.46 -12.49
C VAL A 724 39.63 5.51 -11.06
N PRO A 725 39.76 6.71 -10.46
CA PRO A 725 40.35 6.92 -9.14
C PRO A 725 39.36 6.69 -8.00
N SER A 726 38.31 5.92 -8.26
CA SER A 726 37.17 5.77 -7.36
C SER A 726 37.54 5.15 -6.02
N ARG A 727 37.05 5.75 -4.93
CA ARG A 727 37.15 5.19 -3.57
C ARG A 727 36.18 4.03 -3.38
N PHE A 728 35.07 4.08 -4.09
CA PHE A 728 34.05 3.05 -4.04
C PHE A 728 33.39 2.88 -5.40
N GLU A 729 33.25 1.62 -5.83
CA GLU A 729 32.46 1.22 -7.00
C GLU A 729 31.65 -0.03 -6.66
N THR A 730 30.58 -0.27 -7.38
CA THR A 730 29.78 -1.49 -7.29
C THR A 730 30.14 -2.49 -8.41
N PHE A 731 30.56 -1.97 -9.56
CA PHE A 731 30.96 -2.79 -10.70
C PHE A 731 32.10 -2.16 -11.49
N GLY A 732 32.02 -0.85 -11.81
CA GLY A 732 33.04 -0.18 -12.63
C GLY A 732 32.67 -0.07 -14.11
N MET A 733 31.43 0.33 -14.40
CA MET A 733 30.92 0.53 -15.77
C MET A 733 31.85 1.35 -16.64
N VAL A 734 32.44 2.43 -16.09
CA VAL A 734 33.36 3.33 -16.80
C VAL A 734 34.59 2.58 -17.27
N ALA A 735 35.14 1.72 -16.41
CA ALA A 735 36.31 0.92 -16.76
C ALA A 735 36.00 -0.07 -17.91
N LEU A 736 34.84 -0.72 -17.83
CA LEU A 736 34.42 -1.66 -18.87
C LEU A 736 34.10 -0.97 -20.21
N GLU A 737 33.45 0.19 -20.17
CA GLU A 737 33.19 1.00 -21.37
C GLU A 737 34.49 1.49 -22.03
N ALA A 738 35.44 1.96 -21.23
CA ALA A 738 36.76 2.35 -21.70
C ALA A 738 37.50 1.17 -22.37
N ALA A 739 37.48 0.03 -21.73
CA ALA A 739 38.04 -1.21 -22.25
C ALA A 739 37.40 -1.63 -23.58
N ALA A 740 36.07 -1.54 -23.70
CA ALA A 740 35.35 -1.82 -24.94
C ALA A 740 35.78 -0.87 -26.10
N CYS A 741 36.01 0.39 -25.78
CA CYS A 741 36.54 1.38 -26.73
C CYS A 741 38.04 1.19 -27.03
N GLY A 742 38.70 0.23 -26.41
CA GLY A 742 40.12 -0.09 -26.61
C GLY A 742 41.06 0.84 -25.85
N SER A 743 40.64 1.51 -24.82
CA SER A 743 41.51 2.39 -24.02
C SER A 743 41.94 1.73 -22.72
N PRO A 744 43.21 1.77 -22.34
CA PRO A 744 43.69 1.20 -21.11
C PRO A 744 43.17 1.99 -19.90
N VAL A 745 42.94 1.29 -18.79
CA VAL A 745 42.42 1.88 -17.58
C VAL A 745 43.49 1.90 -16.48
N VAL A 746 43.61 3.00 -15.75
CA VAL A 746 44.30 3.05 -14.48
C VAL A 746 43.28 3.20 -13.37
N ALA A 747 43.33 2.33 -12.38
CA ALA A 747 42.35 2.32 -11.29
C ALA A 747 43.01 1.97 -9.96
N PHE A 748 42.36 2.35 -8.85
CA PHE A 748 42.75 1.81 -7.54
C PHE A 748 42.32 0.34 -7.39
N ASP A 749 43.16 -0.43 -6.71
CA ASP A 749 42.90 -1.84 -6.42
C ASP A 749 41.81 -1.98 -5.34
N ILE A 750 40.57 -1.94 -5.79
CA ILE A 750 39.37 -2.21 -4.98
C ILE A 750 38.62 -3.41 -5.55
N ASP A 751 37.92 -4.13 -4.69
CA ASP A 751 37.36 -5.48 -5.00
C ASP A 751 36.65 -5.59 -6.35
N CYS A 752 35.74 -4.67 -6.67
CA CYS A 752 34.95 -4.76 -7.90
C CYS A 752 35.74 -4.40 -9.17
N LEU A 753 36.79 -3.56 -9.05
CA LEU A 753 37.60 -3.17 -10.22
C LEU A 753 38.58 -4.26 -10.62
N ARG A 754 38.98 -5.18 -9.74
CA ARG A 754 39.77 -6.37 -10.10
C ARG A 754 39.07 -7.25 -11.13
N GLU A 755 37.77 -7.26 -11.17
CA GLU A 755 36.99 -8.08 -12.11
C GLU A 755 36.95 -7.48 -13.54
N VAL A 756 36.99 -6.16 -13.64
CA VAL A 756 36.84 -5.44 -14.93
C VAL A 756 38.12 -4.78 -15.42
N VAL A 757 39.17 -4.75 -14.60
CA VAL A 757 40.50 -4.21 -14.94
C VAL A 757 41.57 -5.25 -14.61
N PRO A 758 41.58 -6.42 -15.29
CA PRO A 758 42.71 -7.35 -15.16
C PRO A 758 43.98 -6.77 -15.77
N GLU A 759 45.11 -7.35 -15.50
CA GLU A 759 46.42 -6.93 -16.01
C GLU A 759 46.48 -6.81 -17.56
N SER A 760 45.61 -7.53 -18.25
CA SER A 760 45.50 -7.44 -19.73
C SER A 760 44.69 -6.23 -20.21
N ALA A 761 43.97 -5.53 -19.33
CA ALA A 761 43.07 -4.40 -19.70
C ALA A 761 43.48 -3.07 -19.07
N GLY A 762 44.35 -3.10 -18.03
CA GLY A 762 44.72 -1.87 -17.35
C GLY A 762 45.78 -2.08 -16.27
N VAL A 763 45.91 -1.09 -15.41
CA VAL A 763 46.83 -1.09 -14.27
C VAL A 763 46.04 -0.82 -12.99
N LEU A 764 46.10 -1.75 -12.06
CA LEU A 764 45.58 -1.55 -10.70
C LEU A 764 46.75 -1.10 -9.81
N VAL A 765 46.52 -0.04 -9.06
CA VAL A 765 47.52 0.51 -8.11
C VAL A 765 46.99 0.38 -6.68
N PRO A 766 47.85 0.29 -5.66
CA PRO A 766 47.41 0.19 -4.27
C PRO A 766 46.36 1.25 -3.94
N ALA A 767 45.34 0.84 -3.19
CA ALA A 767 44.20 1.71 -2.90
C ALA A 767 44.62 3.02 -2.25
N PHE A 768 44.27 4.11 -2.89
CA PHE A 768 44.47 5.49 -2.46
C PHE A 768 45.94 5.97 -2.45
N ASP A 769 46.88 5.22 -3.02
CA ASP A 769 48.23 5.65 -3.23
C ASP A 769 48.30 6.58 -4.47
N THR A 770 48.23 7.89 -4.24
CA THR A 770 48.26 8.93 -5.30
C THR A 770 49.57 8.96 -6.05
N ALA A 771 50.68 8.67 -5.38
CA ALA A 771 52.00 8.68 -6.01
C ALA A 771 52.15 7.49 -6.96
N ALA A 772 51.71 6.29 -6.56
CA ALA A 772 51.68 5.13 -7.45
C ALA A 772 50.71 5.33 -8.61
N TYR A 773 49.55 5.97 -8.35
CA TYR A 773 48.56 6.29 -9.38
C TYR A 773 49.12 7.24 -10.45
N GLY A 774 49.82 8.32 -10.02
CA GLY A 774 50.46 9.25 -10.90
C GLY A 774 51.57 8.58 -11.74
N ARG A 775 52.41 7.74 -11.12
CA ARG A 775 53.44 6.98 -11.88
C ARG A 775 52.81 6.06 -12.92
N ALA A 776 51.73 5.35 -12.59
CA ALA A 776 51.03 4.49 -13.53
C ALA A 776 50.46 5.26 -14.72
N LEU A 777 49.90 6.46 -14.50
CA LEU A 777 49.44 7.35 -15.57
C LEU A 777 50.59 7.77 -16.48
N ALA A 778 51.71 8.23 -15.89
CA ALA A 778 52.87 8.71 -16.63
C ALA A 778 53.56 7.59 -17.44
N ASP A 779 53.71 6.41 -16.83
CA ASP A 779 54.30 5.24 -17.48
C ASP A 779 53.47 4.75 -18.69
N LEU A 780 52.15 4.78 -18.58
CA LEU A 780 51.29 4.46 -19.71
C LEU A 780 51.26 5.58 -20.76
N ALA A 781 51.22 6.83 -20.33
CA ALA A 781 51.20 7.97 -21.27
C ALA A 781 52.43 7.99 -22.19
N THR A 782 53.56 7.47 -21.71
CA THR A 782 54.85 7.45 -22.47
C THR A 782 55.10 6.13 -23.21
N ASP A 783 54.39 5.02 -22.93
CA ASP A 783 54.59 3.71 -23.55
C ASP A 783 53.44 3.36 -24.51
N GLN A 784 53.58 3.75 -25.79
CA GLN A 784 52.57 3.51 -26.84
C GLN A 784 52.28 2.01 -27.00
N ALA A 785 53.31 1.17 -27.02
CA ALA A 785 53.14 -0.27 -27.26
C ALA A 785 52.35 -0.94 -26.09
N ARG A 786 52.56 -0.47 -24.87
CA ARG A 786 51.82 -0.94 -23.71
C ARG A 786 50.35 -0.49 -23.76
N VAL A 787 50.07 0.76 -24.15
CA VAL A 787 48.72 1.28 -24.37
C VAL A 787 47.98 0.45 -25.39
N GLU A 788 48.58 0.10 -26.51
CA GLU A 788 47.94 -0.71 -27.57
C GLU A 788 47.67 -2.15 -27.09
N ARG A 789 48.63 -2.77 -26.43
CA ARG A 789 48.42 -4.12 -25.85
C ARG A 789 47.27 -4.15 -24.83
N LEU A 790 47.24 -3.23 -23.87
CA LEU A 790 46.20 -3.15 -22.84
C LEU A 790 44.87 -2.78 -23.46
N GLY A 791 44.82 -1.87 -24.44
CA GLY A 791 43.59 -1.53 -25.14
C GLY A 791 42.99 -2.72 -25.91
N SER A 792 43.85 -3.49 -26.61
CA SER A 792 43.42 -4.72 -27.30
C SER A 792 42.91 -5.79 -26.32
N GLY A 793 43.68 -6.03 -25.23
CA GLY A 793 43.25 -6.95 -24.15
C GLY A 793 41.96 -6.56 -23.48
N GLY A 794 41.78 -5.27 -23.19
CA GLY A 794 40.57 -4.71 -22.63
C GLY A 794 39.35 -4.90 -23.55
N ARG A 795 39.53 -4.64 -24.85
CA ARG A 795 38.47 -4.85 -25.84
C ARG A 795 38.09 -6.33 -25.99
N HIS A 796 39.04 -7.23 -25.87
CA HIS A 796 38.78 -8.67 -25.86
C HIS A 796 37.96 -9.07 -24.61
N LEU A 797 38.38 -8.62 -23.43
CA LEU A 797 37.65 -8.84 -22.16
C LEU A 797 36.21 -8.33 -22.24
N ALA A 798 36.02 -7.08 -22.68
CA ALA A 798 34.72 -6.42 -22.72
C ALA A 798 33.67 -7.16 -23.58
N ARG A 799 34.09 -7.93 -24.60
CA ARG A 799 33.18 -8.76 -25.42
C ARG A 799 32.41 -9.80 -24.60
N ALA A 800 32.96 -10.25 -23.49
CA ALA A 800 32.27 -11.17 -22.60
C ALA A 800 31.09 -10.52 -21.85
N TYR A 801 31.06 -9.19 -21.79
CA TYR A 801 30.07 -8.40 -21.08
C TYR A 801 29.02 -7.78 -22.02
N SER A 802 28.68 -8.44 -23.12
CA SER A 802 27.59 -7.96 -23.98
C SER A 802 26.23 -8.10 -23.28
N TRP A 803 25.38 -7.08 -23.41
CA TRP A 803 24.03 -7.10 -22.84
C TRP A 803 23.20 -8.29 -23.32
N ASP A 804 23.38 -8.73 -24.57
CA ASP A 804 22.62 -9.87 -25.12
C ASP A 804 22.98 -11.18 -24.44
N ARG A 805 24.25 -11.42 -24.17
CA ARG A 805 24.71 -12.60 -23.40
C ARG A 805 24.20 -12.55 -21.96
N LEU A 806 24.35 -11.41 -21.32
CA LEU A 806 23.94 -11.23 -19.92
C LEU A 806 22.41 -11.34 -19.76
N ALA A 807 21.63 -10.93 -20.77
CA ALA A 807 20.18 -11.15 -20.77
C ALA A 807 19.82 -12.64 -20.87
N MET A 808 20.58 -13.45 -21.61
CA MET A 808 20.38 -14.91 -21.62
C MET A 808 20.73 -15.53 -20.25
N ASP A 809 21.77 -15.06 -19.59
CA ASP A 809 22.12 -15.50 -18.26
C ASP A 809 21.02 -15.12 -17.25
N GLN A 810 20.49 -13.90 -17.34
CA GLN A 810 19.37 -13.43 -16.50
C GLN A 810 18.09 -14.24 -16.77
N ASP A 811 17.78 -14.63 -18.03
CA ASP A 811 16.64 -15.48 -18.37
C ASP A 811 16.74 -16.85 -17.69
N ARG A 812 17.94 -17.46 -17.67
CA ARG A 812 18.16 -18.71 -16.93
C ARG A 812 17.81 -18.59 -15.45
N VAL A 813 18.22 -17.48 -14.83
CA VAL A 813 17.92 -17.20 -13.41
C VAL A 813 16.41 -17.01 -13.20
N TYR A 814 15.72 -16.31 -14.13
CA TYR A 814 14.27 -16.12 -14.06
C TYR A 814 13.53 -17.46 -14.10
N ARG A 815 13.88 -18.31 -15.04
CA ARG A 815 13.27 -19.64 -15.19
C ARG A 815 13.58 -20.56 -14.01
N ALA A 816 14.79 -20.50 -13.45
CA ALA A 816 15.16 -21.23 -12.25
C ALA A 816 14.33 -20.77 -11.05
N ALA A 817 14.18 -19.45 -10.84
CA ALA A 817 13.39 -18.91 -9.74
C ALA A 817 11.91 -19.34 -9.78
N VAL A 818 11.32 -19.44 -10.98
CA VAL A 818 9.95 -19.91 -11.17
C VAL A 818 9.84 -21.42 -10.91
N ARG A 819 10.78 -22.23 -11.42
CA ARG A 819 10.79 -23.68 -11.20
C ARG A 819 10.88 -24.03 -9.72
N ASP A 820 11.85 -23.47 -9.01
CA ASP A 820 12.05 -23.73 -7.57
C ASP A 820 10.83 -23.36 -6.72
N TRP A 821 10.09 -22.36 -7.17
CA TRP A 821 8.85 -21.98 -6.51
C TRP A 821 7.72 -22.99 -6.76
N GLN A 822 7.67 -23.58 -7.94
CA GLN A 822 6.64 -24.59 -8.32
C GLN A 822 6.87 -25.95 -7.66
N GLU A 823 8.13 -26.30 -7.42
CA GLU A 823 8.53 -27.56 -6.78
C GLU A 823 8.29 -27.56 -5.26
N ARG A 824 7.91 -26.45 -4.68
CA ARG A 824 7.56 -26.24 -3.26
C ARG A 824 6.06 -26.16 -3.03
#